data_645345e8284148519b634ac5e205cae7
#
_entry.id   645345e8284148519b634ac5e205cae7
#
_cell.length_a   1.000
_cell.length_b   1.000
_cell.length_c   1.000
_cell.angle_alpha   90.00
_cell.angle_beta   90.00
_cell.angle_gamma   90.00
#
_symmetry.space_group_name_H-M   'P 1'
#
loop_
_entity.id
_entity.type
_entity.pdbx_description
1 polymer ?
#
loop_
_entity_poly.entity_id
_entity_poly.type
_entity_poly.pdbx_seq_one_letter_code
_entity_poly.pdbx_strand_id
1 'polypeptide(L)'
;MSNERRRIPEFYKLSVEERFNAVHERGLVTDSDFQALVTGRHTLDLESADKMVENVVGVIGLPLGLGMNLVVNDRRYVVPMAIEEPSVIAALGSASKLIAEHDGFDAQATEPILIGQIQVVNLPDMEEAKATLIERKQDILNLANSFHPNMVARGGGARDIELFVHPLPSSGKPMLVVHLLVDTRDAMGANLTNGMCEGVAPLIESITGGEVFLRIISNLTDRSLARAQCKIPANALGGMNYTGEQVRDGIVVATDFAQVDPYRAATHNKGIMNGVDPIAIATGNDWRAIEAGAHAYAARGGRYTSLTNWWVDECGHLCGSIELPIKVGIVGAPLRSNPTAALNIRLLGVKSATELAQVMAAVGLAQNFAAIRALATEGIQKGHMTLHARSVVIAAGVPKELFDEVLDLLILSNEIKVWKAQQIATELQEKSTHKNEILNLNSAKESSMGIGYGKVVLLGEHAVVYGRHAIAVPVPMRIKALVEDCDEGIHLMIPRWGVEYQFTANPRERHSFERSAGVMLDALGLSGRSMRIEVFPEVPRSMGLGGSAAMAVAIVRALDKHFRLGLSDAEVNRLAFESEKVAHGTPSGLDNTLACYGRPLVYRPGEPPLVEPLNIKEPIPIVIGMTGHEGLTAKTVGRVKEAWKQEQKLYERIFDQIDTLVLRGVQAIQDHDMEALGKLMNVCHGMLNALQVSTPELEQLVDIARESGALGAKLTGGGGGGSIIALCDGNGTDSVAAAIRAAGYEAVPISVGESFKDA
;
A
#
# COMPACT_ATOMS: atom_id res chain seq x y z
N MET A 1 -7.76 -23.03 5.12
CA MET A 1 -8.10 -21.70 5.66
C MET A 1 -9.22 -21.14 4.81
N SER A 2 -10.26 -20.56 5.40
CA SER A 2 -11.41 -20.04 4.64
C SER A 2 -11.00 -18.80 3.82
N ASN A 3 -11.62 -18.59 2.66
CA ASN A 3 -11.41 -17.43 1.79
C ASN A 3 -11.63 -16.09 2.50
N GLU A 4 -12.52 -16.04 3.49
CA GLU A 4 -12.79 -14.85 4.28
C GLU A 4 -11.59 -14.35 5.11
N ARG A 5 -10.76 -15.26 5.66
CA ARG A 5 -9.57 -14.87 6.41
C ARG A 5 -8.55 -14.11 5.57
N ARG A 6 -8.54 -14.32 4.25
CA ARG A 6 -7.62 -13.67 3.30
C ARG A 6 -8.19 -12.39 2.67
N ARG A 7 -9.42 -11.99 3.06
CA ARG A 7 -10.02 -10.72 2.66
C ARG A 7 -9.75 -9.68 3.75
N ILE A 8 -8.80 -8.78 3.50
CA ILE A 8 -8.50 -7.65 4.40
C ILE A 8 -8.90 -6.37 3.67
N PRO A 9 -10.09 -5.81 3.96
CA PRO A 9 -10.54 -4.58 3.33
C PRO A 9 -9.59 -3.43 3.65
N GLU A 10 -9.36 -2.56 2.66
CA GLU A 10 -8.61 -1.32 2.82
C GLU A 10 -7.17 -1.47 3.37
N PHE A 11 -6.55 -2.64 3.16
CA PHE A 11 -5.20 -2.96 3.64
C PHE A 11 -4.16 -1.89 3.31
N TYR A 12 -4.28 -1.22 2.18
CA TYR A 12 -3.39 -0.15 1.75
C TYR A 12 -3.47 1.12 2.61
N LYS A 13 -4.56 1.30 3.37
CA LYS A 13 -4.76 2.43 4.29
C LYS A 13 -4.11 2.21 5.66
N LEU A 14 -3.77 0.97 5.98
CA LEU A 14 -3.20 0.60 7.25
C LEU A 14 -1.74 1.05 7.33
N SER A 15 -1.28 1.43 8.52
CA SER A 15 0.14 1.60 8.82
C SER A 15 0.89 0.27 8.68
N VAL A 16 2.21 0.29 8.66
CA VAL A 16 3.01 -0.95 8.56
C VAL A 16 2.73 -1.89 9.72
N GLU A 17 2.61 -1.36 10.93
CA GLU A 17 2.29 -2.13 12.13
C GLU A 17 0.89 -2.74 12.09
N GLU A 18 -0.12 -1.96 11.70
CA GLU A 18 -1.49 -2.46 11.52
C GLU A 18 -1.57 -3.54 10.44
N ARG A 19 -0.73 -3.46 9.40
CA ARG A 19 -0.62 -4.52 8.37
C ARG A 19 -0.07 -5.81 8.98
N PHE A 20 0.95 -5.73 9.84
CA PHE A 20 1.47 -6.90 10.55
C PHE A 20 0.39 -7.52 11.46
N ASN A 21 -0.30 -6.69 12.24
CA ASN A 21 -1.38 -7.12 13.12
C ASN A 21 -2.52 -7.77 12.30
N ALA A 22 -2.95 -7.14 11.21
CA ALA A 22 -4.03 -7.65 10.38
C ALA A 22 -3.73 -9.03 9.76
N VAL A 23 -2.50 -9.29 9.31
CA VAL A 23 -2.12 -10.62 8.78
C VAL A 23 -1.99 -11.66 9.89
N HIS A 24 -1.56 -11.27 11.08
CA HIS A 24 -1.42 -12.13 12.25
C HIS A 24 -2.80 -12.52 12.82
N GLU A 25 -3.67 -11.56 13.10
CA GLU A 25 -5.05 -11.78 13.60
C GLU A 25 -5.88 -12.67 12.68
N ARG A 26 -5.60 -12.64 11.38
CA ARG A 26 -6.22 -13.51 10.38
C ARG A 26 -5.59 -14.91 10.33
N GLY A 27 -4.55 -15.17 11.12
CA GLY A 27 -3.82 -16.44 11.16
C GLY A 27 -3.11 -16.76 9.84
N LEU A 28 -2.67 -15.74 9.11
CA LEU A 28 -1.91 -15.90 7.86
C LEU A 28 -0.42 -16.13 8.13
N VAL A 29 0.07 -15.66 9.28
CA VAL A 29 1.42 -15.87 9.79
C VAL A 29 1.35 -16.46 11.18
N THR A 30 2.40 -17.17 11.61
CA THR A 30 2.53 -17.70 12.98
C THR A 30 2.96 -16.62 13.95
N ASP A 31 2.83 -16.85 15.27
CA ASP A 31 3.34 -15.93 16.30
C ASP A 31 4.83 -15.66 16.12
N SER A 32 5.62 -16.68 15.77
CA SER A 32 7.06 -16.53 15.49
C SER A 32 7.32 -15.66 14.26
N ASP A 33 6.53 -15.83 13.18
CA ASP A 33 6.64 -15.00 11.98
C ASP A 33 6.27 -13.54 12.28
N PHE A 34 5.21 -13.33 13.05
CA PHE A 34 4.79 -12.00 13.50
C PHE A 34 5.88 -11.29 14.30
N GLN A 35 6.46 -11.96 15.28
CA GLN A 35 7.58 -11.42 16.04
C GLN A 35 8.80 -11.12 15.18
N ALA A 36 9.08 -11.97 14.19
CA ALA A 36 10.16 -11.73 13.24
C ALA A 36 9.92 -10.49 12.39
N LEU A 37 8.67 -10.25 11.93
CA LEU A 37 8.29 -9.05 11.18
C LEU A 37 8.44 -7.77 12.02
N VAL A 38 7.88 -7.76 13.23
CA VAL A 38 7.91 -6.59 14.14
C VAL A 38 9.34 -6.21 14.55
N THR A 39 10.19 -7.21 14.80
CA THR A 39 11.58 -6.99 15.25
C THR A 39 12.59 -6.83 14.09
N GLY A 40 12.16 -6.96 12.83
CA GLY A 40 13.05 -6.94 11.67
C GLY A 40 13.93 -8.20 11.50
N ARG A 41 13.79 -9.21 12.37
CA ARG A 41 14.56 -10.47 12.31
C ARG A 41 14.19 -11.39 11.15
N HIS A 42 13.19 -11.04 10.37
CA HIS A 42 12.86 -11.74 9.13
C HIS A 42 13.84 -11.45 8.01
N THR A 43 14.64 -10.37 8.08
CA THR A 43 15.62 -10.01 7.05
C THR A 43 16.88 -10.85 7.17
N LEU A 44 17.58 -11.03 6.04
CA LEU A 44 18.84 -11.74 5.99
C LEU A 44 19.91 -10.96 6.79
N ASP A 45 20.52 -11.59 7.77
CA ASP A 45 21.65 -11.01 8.51
C ASP A 45 22.99 -11.16 7.77
N LEU A 46 23.99 -10.37 8.14
CA LEU A 46 25.27 -10.32 7.45
C LEU A 46 26.05 -11.62 7.55
N GLU A 47 25.96 -12.33 8.69
CA GLU A 47 26.64 -13.61 8.89
C GLU A 47 26.06 -14.69 7.98
N SER A 48 24.75 -14.73 7.84
CA SER A 48 24.05 -15.63 6.92
C SER A 48 24.36 -15.29 5.46
N ALA A 49 24.42 -14.01 5.13
CA ALA A 49 24.77 -13.56 3.78
C ALA A 49 26.20 -13.98 3.38
N ASP A 50 27.17 -13.84 4.27
CA ASP A 50 28.56 -14.23 4.05
C ASP A 50 28.73 -15.75 3.82
N LYS A 51 27.82 -16.57 4.38
CA LYS A 51 27.77 -18.01 4.12
C LYS A 51 27.06 -18.40 2.82
N MET A 52 26.32 -17.45 2.21
CA MET A 52 25.55 -17.68 0.98
C MET A 52 26.29 -17.26 -0.28
N VAL A 53 27.07 -16.20 -0.19
CA VAL A 53 27.78 -15.60 -1.33
C VAL A 53 29.19 -15.19 -0.89
N GLU A 54 30.17 -15.32 -1.78
CA GLU A 54 31.57 -14.97 -1.55
C GLU A 54 31.75 -13.46 -1.48
N ASN A 55 32.74 -13.00 -0.68
CA ASN A 55 33.18 -11.60 -0.59
C ASN A 55 32.08 -10.61 -0.19
N VAL A 56 31.16 -11.02 0.67
CA VAL A 56 30.06 -10.20 1.15
C VAL A 56 30.57 -8.97 1.92
N VAL A 57 30.04 -7.79 1.60
CA VAL A 57 30.29 -6.51 2.30
C VAL A 57 29.01 -5.91 2.88
N GLY A 58 27.83 -6.48 2.55
CA GLY A 58 26.55 -5.95 3.01
C GLY A 58 25.36 -6.70 2.42
N VAL A 59 24.16 -6.30 2.82
CA VAL A 59 22.88 -6.82 2.32
C VAL A 59 22.09 -5.68 1.71
N ILE A 60 21.52 -5.89 0.52
CA ILE A 60 20.63 -4.93 -0.14
C ILE A 60 19.19 -5.34 0.15
N GLY A 61 18.43 -4.44 0.78
CA GLY A 61 17.00 -4.65 1.05
C GLY A 61 16.11 -4.21 -0.11
N LEU A 62 15.10 -5.02 -0.43
CA LEU A 62 14.00 -4.65 -1.30
C LEU A 62 12.73 -4.48 -0.47
N PRO A 63 11.86 -3.49 -0.79
CA PRO A 63 10.55 -3.39 -0.15
C PRO A 63 9.74 -4.67 -0.36
N LEU A 64 9.16 -5.20 0.71
CA LEU A 64 8.26 -6.34 0.70
C LEU A 64 6.83 -5.86 0.93
N GLY A 65 5.97 -5.98 -0.06
CA GLY A 65 4.57 -5.64 0.04
C GLY A 65 3.66 -6.83 -0.23
N LEU A 66 2.36 -6.65 -0.01
CA LEU A 66 1.35 -7.71 -0.15
C LEU A 66 0.33 -7.34 -1.23
N GLY A 67 0.28 -8.14 -2.31
CA GLY A 67 -0.78 -8.09 -3.30
C GLY A 67 -2.07 -8.68 -2.73
N MET A 68 -3.15 -7.89 -2.80
CA MET A 68 -4.44 -8.24 -2.22
C MET A 68 -5.46 -8.60 -3.29
N ASN A 69 -6.58 -9.20 -2.86
CA ASN A 69 -7.77 -9.50 -3.65
C ASN A 69 -7.62 -10.58 -4.73
N LEU A 70 -6.46 -11.20 -4.89
CA LEU A 70 -6.27 -12.24 -5.91
C LEU A 70 -7.13 -13.48 -5.60
N VAL A 71 -7.91 -13.93 -6.58
CA VAL A 71 -8.70 -15.15 -6.53
C VAL A 71 -8.27 -16.04 -7.69
N VAL A 72 -7.78 -17.24 -7.39
CA VAL A 72 -7.34 -18.24 -8.38
C VAL A 72 -8.00 -19.58 -8.01
N ASN A 73 -8.71 -20.19 -8.96
CA ASN A 73 -9.40 -21.45 -8.77
C ASN A 73 -10.26 -21.44 -7.48
N ASP A 74 -11.14 -20.44 -7.34
CA ASP A 74 -12.01 -20.19 -6.19
C ASP A 74 -11.32 -19.96 -4.85
N ARG A 75 -9.98 -19.88 -4.84
CA ARG A 75 -9.22 -19.63 -3.63
C ARG A 75 -8.59 -18.24 -3.64
N ARG A 76 -8.76 -17.52 -2.53
CA ARG A 76 -8.18 -16.19 -2.32
C ARG A 76 -6.76 -16.30 -1.80
N TYR A 77 -5.87 -15.46 -2.36
CA TYR A 77 -4.46 -15.39 -1.97
C TYR A 77 -4.10 -13.99 -1.49
N VAL A 78 -3.17 -13.93 -0.54
CA VAL A 78 -2.40 -12.74 -0.19
C VAL A 78 -1.00 -12.99 -0.72
N VAL A 79 -0.55 -12.17 -1.65
CA VAL A 79 0.63 -12.43 -2.47
C VAL A 79 1.81 -11.58 -2.01
N PRO A 80 2.86 -12.17 -1.42
CA PRO A 80 4.08 -11.43 -1.08
C PRO A 80 4.84 -11.06 -2.35
N MET A 81 5.27 -9.81 -2.43
CA MET A 81 5.98 -9.23 -3.58
C MET A 81 7.15 -8.39 -3.12
N ALA A 82 8.36 -8.73 -3.53
CA ALA A 82 9.58 -7.96 -3.26
C ALA A 82 9.95 -7.15 -4.50
N ILE A 83 9.78 -5.82 -4.45
CA ILE A 83 9.99 -4.93 -5.60
C ILE A 83 10.24 -3.49 -5.15
N GLU A 84 11.10 -2.78 -5.90
CA GLU A 84 11.42 -1.37 -5.70
C GLU A 84 10.52 -0.43 -6.52
N GLU A 85 9.87 -0.92 -7.57
CA GLU A 85 9.06 -0.10 -8.46
C GLU A 85 7.71 0.26 -7.82
N PRO A 86 7.38 1.55 -7.67
CA PRO A 86 6.10 1.96 -7.11
C PRO A 86 4.93 1.56 -8.03
N SER A 87 3.75 1.45 -7.47
CA SER A 87 2.47 1.15 -8.14
C SER A 87 2.25 -0.30 -8.58
N VAL A 88 3.27 -1.15 -8.68
CA VAL A 88 3.11 -2.54 -9.12
C VAL A 88 2.12 -3.30 -8.23
N ILE A 89 2.29 -3.20 -6.90
CA ILE A 89 1.41 -3.88 -5.94
C ILE A 89 0.00 -3.28 -5.93
N ALA A 90 -0.11 -1.96 -6.08
CA ALA A 90 -1.40 -1.28 -6.16
C ALA A 90 -2.16 -1.66 -7.44
N ALA A 91 -1.47 -1.72 -8.58
CA ALA A 91 -2.01 -2.15 -9.85
C ALA A 91 -2.54 -3.58 -9.79
N LEU A 92 -1.74 -4.52 -9.21
CA LEU A 92 -2.19 -5.88 -8.96
C LEU A 92 -3.45 -5.91 -8.10
N GLY A 93 -3.48 -5.17 -6.98
CA GLY A 93 -4.62 -5.15 -6.06
C GLY A 93 -5.91 -4.64 -6.71
N SER A 94 -5.80 -3.61 -7.57
CA SER A 94 -6.92 -3.05 -8.32
C SER A 94 -7.44 -4.00 -9.41
N ALA A 95 -6.54 -4.54 -10.24
CA ALA A 95 -6.89 -5.51 -11.27
C ALA A 95 -7.51 -6.78 -10.67
N SER A 96 -6.88 -7.33 -9.63
CA SER A 96 -7.37 -8.54 -8.95
C SER A 96 -8.73 -8.33 -8.31
N LYS A 97 -9.02 -7.14 -7.76
CA LYS A 97 -10.34 -6.81 -7.21
C LYS A 97 -11.42 -6.88 -8.28
N LEU A 98 -11.20 -6.21 -9.41
CA LEU A 98 -12.15 -6.21 -10.52
C LEU A 98 -12.39 -7.63 -11.05
N ILE A 99 -11.32 -8.39 -11.29
CA ILE A 99 -11.42 -9.75 -11.82
C ILE A 99 -12.08 -10.70 -10.79
N ALA A 100 -11.81 -10.54 -9.50
CA ALA A 100 -12.42 -11.35 -8.44
C ALA A 100 -13.92 -11.10 -8.26
N GLU A 101 -14.46 -9.96 -8.70
CA GLU A 101 -15.89 -9.67 -8.75
C GLU A 101 -16.59 -10.41 -9.91
N HIS A 102 -15.81 -11.05 -10.81
CA HIS A 102 -16.27 -11.79 -11.99
C HIS A 102 -15.53 -13.14 -12.09
N ASP A 103 -15.72 -13.99 -11.08
CA ASP A 103 -15.24 -15.38 -10.95
C ASP A 103 -13.72 -15.57 -10.75
N GLY A 104 -12.90 -14.49 -10.77
CA GLY A 104 -11.45 -14.59 -10.55
C GLY A 104 -10.69 -15.16 -11.75
N PHE A 105 -9.58 -15.85 -11.46
CA PHE A 105 -8.76 -16.51 -12.45
C PHE A 105 -8.94 -18.02 -12.42
N ASP A 106 -9.11 -18.64 -13.59
CA ASP A 106 -8.92 -20.07 -13.78
C ASP A 106 -7.45 -20.30 -14.21
N ALA A 107 -6.72 -21.12 -13.45
CA ALA A 107 -5.30 -21.34 -13.69
C ALA A 107 -4.93 -22.83 -13.61
N GLN A 108 -4.04 -23.23 -14.51
CA GLN A 108 -3.54 -24.59 -14.62
C GLN A 108 -2.02 -24.57 -14.74
N ALA A 109 -1.37 -25.65 -14.31
CA ALA A 109 0.06 -25.87 -14.54
C ALA A 109 0.30 -27.31 -14.94
N THR A 110 1.23 -27.51 -15.83
CA THR A 110 1.71 -28.84 -16.22
C THR A 110 2.55 -29.46 -15.10
N GLU A 111 2.94 -30.72 -15.24
CA GLU A 111 3.91 -31.33 -14.35
C GLU A 111 5.22 -30.53 -14.32
N PRO A 112 5.92 -30.45 -13.15
CA PRO A 112 7.10 -29.61 -12.96
C PRO A 112 8.36 -30.28 -13.53
N ILE A 113 8.40 -30.46 -14.84
CA ILE A 113 9.48 -31.12 -15.56
C ILE A 113 10.59 -30.13 -15.93
N LEU A 114 11.81 -30.38 -15.46
CA LEU A 114 13.04 -29.73 -15.93
C LEU A 114 13.66 -30.50 -17.10
N ILE A 115 14.34 -29.76 -17.95
CA ILE A 115 15.12 -30.31 -19.07
C ILE A 115 16.59 -30.18 -18.73
N GLY A 116 17.28 -31.31 -18.61
CA GLY A 116 18.74 -31.37 -18.60
C GLY A 116 19.26 -31.65 -20.00
N GLN A 117 20.23 -30.89 -20.48
CA GLN A 117 20.83 -31.04 -21.80
C GLN A 117 22.20 -31.71 -21.69
N ILE A 118 22.44 -32.74 -22.48
CA ILE A 118 23.73 -33.43 -22.60
C ILE A 118 24.15 -33.33 -24.07
N GLN A 119 25.20 -32.57 -24.33
CA GLN A 119 25.74 -32.34 -25.67
C GLN A 119 26.76 -33.44 -26.00
N VAL A 120 26.52 -34.18 -27.10
CA VAL A 120 27.41 -35.23 -27.57
C VAL A 120 27.94 -34.86 -28.97
N VAL A 121 29.25 -34.88 -29.12
CA VAL A 121 29.94 -34.56 -30.37
C VAL A 121 30.84 -35.72 -30.78
N ASN A 122 31.47 -35.64 -31.95
CA ASN A 122 32.40 -36.64 -32.49
C ASN A 122 31.81 -38.06 -32.56
N LEU A 123 30.52 -38.15 -32.84
CA LEU A 123 29.80 -39.41 -32.98
C LEU A 123 30.28 -40.16 -34.22
N PRO A 124 30.61 -41.47 -34.11
CA PRO A 124 30.95 -42.31 -35.27
C PRO A 124 29.80 -42.46 -36.25
N ASP A 125 28.61 -42.76 -35.75
CA ASP A 125 27.35 -42.87 -36.49
C ASP A 125 26.20 -42.23 -35.70
N MET A 126 25.54 -41.24 -36.29
CA MET A 126 24.47 -40.49 -35.66
C MET A 126 23.18 -41.31 -35.50
N GLU A 127 22.82 -42.07 -36.52
CA GLU A 127 21.56 -42.82 -36.51
C GLU A 127 21.66 -44.05 -35.59
N GLU A 128 22.84 -44.75 -35.60
CA GLU A 128 23.10 -45.82 -34.66
C GLU A 128 23.09 -45.32 -33.20
N ALA A 129 23.75 -44.19 -32.94
CA ALA A 129 23.75 -43.57 -31.60
C ALA A 129 22.34 -43.26 -31.12
N LYS A 130 21.49 -42.64 -31.95
CA LYS A 130 20.09 -42.36 -31.63
C LYS A 130 19.30 -43.64 -31.33
N ALA A 131 19.42 -44.65 -32.19
CA ALA A 131 18.72 -45.93 -32.04
C ALA A 131 19.12 -46.62 -30.72
N THR A 132 20.42 -46.69 -30.41
CA THR A 132 20.92 -47.32 -29.18
C THR A 132 20.54 -46.56 -27.93
N LEU A 133 20.53 -45.21 -27.99
CA LEU A 133 20.05 -44.40 -26.86
C LEU A 133 18.56 -44.64 -26.54
N ILE A 134 17.73 -44.79 -27.57
CA ILE A 134 16.30 -45.11 -27.39
C ILE A 134 16.14 -46.54 -26.86
N GLU A 135 16.88 -47.51 -27.38
CA GLU A 135 16.86 -48.90 -26.88
C GLU A 135 17.28 -48.96 -25.38
N ARG A 136 18.35 -48.26 -25.04
CA ARG A 136 18.86 -48.22 -23.66
C ARG A 136 18.33 -47.10 -22.78
N LYS A 137 17.22 -46.48 -23.19
CA LYS A 137 16.59 -45.40 -22.45
C LYS A 137 16.38 -45.76 -20.99
N GLN A 138 15.88 -46.96 -20.70
CA GLN A 138 15.60 -47.37 -19.33
C GLN A 138 16.84 -47.45 -18.44
N ASP A 139 18.00 -47.86 -19.01
CA ASP A 139 19.28 -47.91 -18.30
C ASP A 139 19.71 -46.48 -17.90
N ILE A 140 19.57 -45.53 -18.83
CA ILE A 140 19.88 -44.10 -18.57
C ILE A 140 18.97 -43.54 -17.46
N LEU A 141 17.67 -43.80 -17.54
CA LEU A 141 16.71 -43.32 -16.52
C LEU A 141 16.96 -43.95 -15.14
N ASN A 142 17.26 -45.26 -15.10
CA ASN A 142 17.59 -45.97 -13.87
C ASN A 142 18.87 -45.43 -13.23
N LEU A 143 19.90 -45.17 -14.03
CA LEU A 143 21.15 -44.59 -13.55
C LEU A 143 20.90 -43.15 -13.04
N ALA A 144 20.22 -42.30 -13.81
CA ALA A 144 19.88 -40.96 -13.37
C ALA A 144 19.15 -40.95 -12.02
N ASN A 145 18.16 -41.82 -11.89
CA ASN A 145 17.33 -41.94 -10.68
C ASN A 145 18.12 -42.47 -9.47
N SER A 146 19.18 -43.26 -9.69
CA SER A 146 20.01 -43.79 -8.61
C SER A 146 20.78 -42.73 -7.84
N PHE A 147 21.05 -41.57 -8.46
CA PHE A 147 21.72 -40.43 -7.79
C PHE A 147 20.83 -39.70 -6.80
N HIS A 148 19.50 -39.78 -6.96
CA HIS A 148 18.53 -39.04 -6.13
C HIS A 148 17.35 -39.91 -5.64
N PRO A 149 17.62 -41.00 -4.88
CA PRO A 149 16.60 -41.97 -4.47
C PRO A 149 15.48 -41.34 -3.64
N ASN A 150 15.77 -40.30 -2.85
CA ASN A 150 14.77 -39.57 -2.08
C ASN A 150 13.77 -38.78 -2.96
N MET A 151 14.18 -38.30 -4.14
CA MET A 151 13.31 -37.66 -5.10
C MET A 151 12.40 -38.70 -5.75
N VAL A 152 12.96 -39.83 -6.15
CA VAL A 152 12.22 -40.97 -6.71
C VAL A 152 11.19 -41.52 -5.74
N ALA A 153 11.52 -41.66 -4.46
CA ALA A 153 10.61 -42.10 -3.41
C ALA A 153 9.41 -41.16 -3.20
N ARG A 154 9.56 -39.88 -3.56
CA ARG A 154 8.49 -38.87 -3.56
C ARG A 154 7.71 -38.82 -4.86
N GLY A 155 7.97 -39.75 -5.79
CA GLY A 155 7.32 -39.83 -7.07
C GLY A 155 7.87 -38.86 -8.14
N GLY A 156 9.06 -38.31 -7.95
CA GLY A 156 9.81 -37.52 -8.94
C GLY A 156 10.90 -38.34 -9.65
N GLY A 157 11.90 -37.64 -10.21
CA GLY A 157 13.05 -38.24 -10.90
C GLY A 157 13.00 -38.13 -12.42
N ALA A 158 14.00 -38.75 -13.09
CA ALA A 158 14.07 -38.81 -14.55
C ALA A 158 12.91 -39.63 -15.10
N ARG A 159 12.21 -39.08 -16.10
CA ARG A 159 10.98 -39.62 -16.68
C ARG A 159 11.17 -40.11 -18.12
N ASP A 160 11.93 -39.33 -18.89
CA ASP A 160 12.11 -39.62 -20.33
C ASP A 160 13.38 -38.98 -20.88
N ILE A 161 13.74 -39.33 -22.11
CA ILE A 161 14.76 -38.63 -22.90
C ILE A 161 14.16 -38.21 -24.24
N GLU A 162 14.65 -37.09 -24.77
CA GLU A 162 14.36 -36.58 -26.10
C GLU A 162 15.70 -36.34 -26.85
N LEU A 163 15.74 -36.57 -28.16
CA LEU A 163 16.97 -36.47 -28.95
C LEU A 163 16.83 -35.41 -30.03
N PHE A 164 17.79 -34.48 -30.08
CA PHE A 164 17.84 -33.39 -31.06
C PHE A 164 19.19 -33.39 -31.79
N VAL A 165 19.17 -33.15 -33.08
CA VAL A 165 20.39 -33.02 -33.89
C VAL A 165 20.52 -31.59 -34.39
N HIS A 166 21.67 -30.97 -34.14
CA HIS A 166 21.99 -29.63 -34.60
C HIS A 166 23.33 -29.59 -35.29
N PRO A 167 23.51 -28.75 -36.31
CA PRO A 167 24.85 -28.52 -36.90
C PRO A 167 25.67 -27.64 -35.93
N LEU A 168 26.95 -27.93 -35.77
CA LEU A 168 27.92 -27.05 -35.12
C LEU A 168 28.26 -25.90 -36.08
N PRO A 169 27.95 -24.63 -35.75
CA PRO A 169 28.21 -23.50 -36.65
C PRO A 169 29.68 -23.35 -37.04
N SER A 170 30.59 -23.75 -36.13
CA SER A 170 32.05 -23.65 -36.35
C SER A 170 32.61 -24.63 -37.35
N SER A 171 31.98 -25.80 -37.54
CA SER A 171 32.53 -26.89 -38.35
C SER A 171 31.53 -27.51 -39.34
N GLY A 172 30.24 -27.20 -39.22
CA GLY A 172 29.16 -27.84 -39.95
C GLY A 172 28.91 -29.31 -39.56
N LYS A 173 29.70 -29.89 -38.65
CA LYS A 173 29.50 -31.26 -38.17
C LYS A 173 28.23 -31.35 -37.33
N PRO A 174 27.49 -32.47 -37.37
CA PRO A 174 26.35 -32.67 -36.52
C PRO A 174 26.77 -32.91 -35.06
N MET A 175 25.99 -32.38 -34.10
CA MET A 175 26.01 -32.75 -32.70
C MET A 175 24.67 -33.35 -32.31
N LEU A 176 24.67 -34.26 -31.37
CA LEU A 176 23.49 -34.82 -30.75
C LEU A 176 23.29 -34.13 -29.37
N VAL A 177 22.08 -33.68 -29.08
CA VAL A 177 21.70 -33.18 -27.77
C VAL A 177 20.66 -34.12 -27.19
N VAL A 178 21.00 -34.73 -26.06
CA VAL A 178 20.07 -35.55 -25.28
C VAL A 178 19.42 -34.68 -24.23
N HIS A 179 18.11 -34.51 -24.30
CA HIS A 179 17.31 -33.91 -23.23
C HIS A 179 16.92 -34.99 -22.24
N LEU A 180 17.33 -34.85 -21.00
CA LEU A 180 16.84 -35.63 -19.86
C LEU A 180 15.67 -34.89 -19.18
N LEU A 181 14.50 -35.49 -19.22
CA LEU A 181 13.29 -34.93 -18.65
C LEU A 181 13.15 -35.36 -17.20
N VAL A 182 13.20 -34.39 -16.26
CA VAL A 182 13.27 -34.67 -14.82
C VAL A 182 12.10 -34.03 -14.09
N ASP A 183 11.28 -34.84 -13.49
CA ASP A 183 10.22 -34.39 -12.58
C ASP A 183 10.82 -34.06 -11.19
N THR A 184 10.84 -32.80 -10.85
CA THR A 184 11.44 -32.33 -9.59
C THR A 184 10.42 -32.05 -8.49
N ARG A 185 9.15 -32.39 -8.73
CA ARG A 185 8.04 -32.18 -7.77
C ARG A 185 8.03 -30.73 -7.25
N ASP A 186 8.07 -30.60 -5.95
CA ASP A 186 8.01 -29.30 -5.26
C ASP A 186 9.36 -28.60 -5.08
N ALA A 187 10.44 -29.18 -5.62
CA ALA A 187 11.76 -28.55 -5.63
C ALA A 187 11.97 -27.74 -6.92
N MET A 188 12.75 -26.66 -6.84
CA MET A 188 13.22 -25.94 -8.04
C MET A 188 14.05 -26.86 -8.94
N GLY A 189 14.96 -27.67 -8.35
CA GLY A 189 15.52 -28.88 -8.97
C GLY A 189 16.77 -28.70 -9.82
N ALA A 190 17.34 -27.50 -9.99
CA ALA A 190 18.47 -27.23 -10.87
C ALA A 190 19.71 -28.14 -10.57
N ASN A 191 20.18 -28.13 -9.32
CA ASN A 191 21.35 -28.93 -8.92
C ASN A 191 21.10 -30.43 -9.04
N LEU A 192 19.85 -30.85 -8.75
CA LEU A 192 19.46 -32.26 -8.90
C LEU A 192 19.56 -32.71 -10.38
N THR A 193 19.00 -31.93 -11.30
CA THR A 193 19.01 -32.22 -12.72
C THR A 193 20.43 -32.18 -13.29
N ASN A 194 21.25 -31.18 -12.87
CA ASN A 194 22.67 -31.12 -13.27
C ASN A 194 23.41 -32.36 -12.80
N GLY A 195 23.25 -32.78 -11.55
CA GLY A 195 23.88 -34.00 -11.03
C GLY A 195 23.45 -35.28 -11.77
N MET A 196 22.17 -35.37 -12.16
CA MET A 196 21.71 -36.48 -13.00
C MET A 196 22.37 -36.45 -14.38
N CYS A 197 22.44 -35.29 -15.06
CA CYS A 197 23.09 -35.14 -16.34
C CYS A 197 24.59 -35.49 -16.30
N GLU A 198 25.29 -35.03 -15.27
CA GLU A 198 26.69 -35.34 -15.04
C GLU A 198 26.89 -36.85 -14.78
N GLY A 199 26.02 -37.45 -13.98
CA GLY A 199 26.10 -38.86 -13.63
C GLY A 199 25.83 -39.82 -14.78
N VAL A 200 24.95 -39.46 -15.73
CA VAL A 200 24.66 -40.31 -16.91
C VAL A 200 25.60 -40.08 -18.10
N ALA A 201 26.37 -38.99 -18.10
CA ALA A 201 27.25 -38.63 -19.22
C ALA A 201 28.23 -39.78 -19.63
N PRO A 202 28.94 -40.45 -18.69
CA PRO A 202 29.82 -41.57 -19.06
C PRO A 202 29.07 -42.75 -19.70
N LEU A 203 27.82 -43.00 -19.29
CA LEU A 203 27.01 -44.04 -19.92
C LEU A 203 26.63 -43.66 -21.36
N ILE A 204 26.24 -42.38 -21.54
CA ILE A 204 25.90 -41.85 -22.88
C ILE A 204 27.12 -41.91 -23.82
N GLU A 205 28.33 -41.56 -23.36
CA GLU A 205 29.56 -41.71 -24.13
C GLU A 205 29.80 -43.17 -24.53
N SER A 206 29.63 -44.09 -23.58
CA SER A 206 29.81 -45.52 -23.86
C SER A 206 28.78 -46.11 -24.86
N ILE A 207 27.55 -45.57 -24.83
CA ILE A 207 26.47 -45.98 -25.74
C ILE A 207 26.70 -45.43 -27.15
N THR A 208 27.11 -44.16 -27.25
CA THR A 208 27.17 -43.43 -28.52
C THR A 208 28.53 -43.47 -29.20
N GLY A 209 29.60 -43.82 -28.48
CA GLY A 209 30.98 -43.71 -28.95
C GLY A 209 31.43 -42.26 -29.18
N GLY A 210 30.63 -41.26 -28.78
CA GLY A 210 30.94 -39.85 -28.88
C GLY A 210 31.53 -39.27 -27.59
N GLU A 211 31.80 -37.97 -27.60
CA GLU A 211 32.31 -37.20 -26.48
C GLU A 211 31.24 -36.26 -25.92
N VAL A 212 31.05 -36.22 -24.58
CA VAL A 212 30.13 -35.29 -23.90
C VAL A 212 30.92 -34.07 -23.45
N PHE A 213 30.52 -32.87 -23.95
CA PHE A 213 31.08 -31.60 -23.50
C PHE A 213 30.20 -30.92 -22.45
N LEU A 214 28.97 -30.54 -22.81
CA LEU A 214 28.06 -29.84 -21.89
C LEU A 214 27.01 -30.80 -21.31
N ARG A 215 26.76 -30.65 -20.03
CA ARG A 215 25.73 -31.34 -19.26
C ARG A 215 25.17 -30.36 -18.21
N ILE A 216 24.06 -29.71 -18.56
CA ILE A 216 23.51 -28.57 -17.80
C ILE A 216 22.01 -28.48 -18.04
N ILE A 217 21.27 -27.91 -17.10
CA ILE A 217 19.85 -27.60 -17.29
C ILE A 217 19.62 -26.58 -18.40
N SER A 218 18.43 -26.64 -19.00
CA SER A 218 17.89 -25.56 -19.81
C SER A 218 16.94 -24.69 -18.95
N ASN A 219 17.07 -23.36 -19.09
CA ASN A 219 16.12 -22.41 -18.50
C ASN A 219 14.87 -22.22 -19.37
N LEU A 220 14.85 -22.68 -20.62
CA LEU A 220 13.63 -22.80 -21.39
C LEU A 220 12.87 -24.04 -20.90
N THR A 221 12.09 -23.87 -19.85
CA THR A 221 11.37 -24.96 -19.18
C THR A 221 9.96 -25.14 -19.78
N ASP A 222 9.88 -25.30 -21.09
CA ASP A 222 8.62 -25.41 -21.85
C ASP A 222 7.81 -26.70 -21.57
N ARG A 223 8.32 -27.57 -20.69
CA ARG A 223 7.59 -28.70 -20.10
C ARG A 223 6.95 -28.37 -18.73
N SER A 224 7.26 -27.20 -18.18
CA SER A 224 6.72 -26.68 -16.92
C SER A 224 5.93 -25.40 -17.18
N LEU A 225 4.84 -25.49 -17.92
CA LEU A 225 4.01 -24.36 -18.30
C LEU A 225 2.96 -24.05 -17.23
N ALA A 226 2.80 -22.77 -16.95
CA ALA A 226 1.67 -22.24 -16.19
C ALA A 226 0.77 -21.42 -17.11
N ARG A 227 -0.53 -21.59 -16.95
CA ARG A 227 -1.59 -20.90 -17.68
C ARG A 227 -2.53 -20.25 -16.70
N ALA A 228 -3.03 -19.07 -17.05
CA ALA A 228 -4.15 -18.46 -16.35
C ALA A 228 -5.06 -17.75 -17.36
N GLN A 229 -6.35 -17.70 -17.05
CA GLN A 229 -7.33 -16.99 -17.84
C GLN A 229 -8.34 -16.28 -16.93
N CYS A 230 -8.95 -15.21 -17.44
CA CYS A 230 -10.02 -14.50 -16.79
C CYS A 230 -11.00 -13.94 -17.80
N LYS A 231 -12.18 -13.54 -17.31
CA LYS A 231 -13.28 -13.00 -18.10
C LYS A 231 -13.88 -11.81 -17.36
N ILE A 232 -14.08 -10.68 -18.08
CA ILE A 232 -14.56 -9.43 -17.49
C ILE A 232 -15.70 -8.91 -18.38
N PRO A 233 -16.90 -8.68 -17.84
CA PRO A 233 -18.00 -8.06 -18.57
C PRO A 233 -17.63 -6.62 -18.99
N ALA A 234 -17.99 -6.20 -20.21
CA ALA A 234 -17.63 -4.88 -20.72
C ALA A 234 -18.11 -3.75 -19.81
N ASN A 235 -19.31 -3.83 -19.25
CA ASN A 235 -19.86 -2.81 -18.35
C ASN A 235 -19.05 -2.63 -17.05
N ALA A 236 -18.26 -3.62 -16.63
CA ALA A 236 -17.37 -3.54 -15.47
C ALA A 236 -16.04 -2.83 -15.78
N LEU A 237 -15.69 -2.66 -17.06
CA LEU A 237 -14.44 -2.00 -17.47
C LEU A 237 -14.58 -0.49 -17.53
N GLY A 238 -15.80 0.05 -17.64
CA GLY A 238 -16.07 1.48 -17.81
C GLY A 238 -15.60 2.31 -16.61
N GLY A 239 -15.44 3.60 -16.88
CA GLY A 239 -14.99 4.60 -15.92
C GLY A 239 -14.02 5.57 -16.59
N MET A 240 -13.69 6.66 -15.89
CA MET A 240 -12.72 7.64 -16.41
C MET A 240 -13.10 8.22 -17.80
N ASN A 241 -14.40 8.46 -18.05
CA ASN A 241 -14.93 8.97 -19.33
C ASN A 241 -14.84 8.02 -20.54
N TYR A 242 -14.49 6.76 -20.30
CA TYR A 242 -14.53 5.71 -21.31
C TYR A 242 -15.71 4.78 -21.05
N THR A 243 -16.44 4.41 -22.09
CA THR A 243 -17.40 3.31 -21.94
C THR A 243 -16.64 1.98 -21.76
N GLY A 244 -17.30 0.99 -21.16
CA GLY A 244 -16.68 -0.31 -20.97
C GLY A 244 -16.26 -0.97 -22.29
N GLU A 245 -17.00 -0.72 -23.36
CA GLU A 245 -16.69 -1.20 -24.71
C GLU A 245 -15.46 -0.51 -25.28
N GLN A 246 -15.30 0.80 -25.07
CA GLN A 246 -14.10 1.53 -25.50
C GLN A 246 -12.84 1.01 -24.81
N VAL A 247 -12.91 0.76 -23.49
CA VAL A 247 -11.79 0.20 -22.73
C VAL A 247 -11.48 -1.21 -23.20
N ARG A 248 -12.50 -2.06 -23.38
CA ARG A 248 -12.36 -3.42 -23.90
C ARG A 248 -11.65 -3.44 -25.25
N ASP A 249 -12.16 -2.67 -26.19
CA ASP A 249 -11.64 -2.64 -27.55
C ASP A 249 -10.22 -2.06 -27.61
N GLY A 250 -9.94 -1.04 -26.79
CA GLY A 250 -8.60 -0.49 -26.60
C GLY A 250 -7.58 -1.50 -26.07
N ILE A 251 -7.98 -2.36 -25.13
CA ILE A 251 -7.13 -3.45 -24.59
C ILE A 251 -6.81 -4.48 -25.68
N VAL A 252 -7.80 -4.86 -26.50
CA VAL A 252 -7.58 -5.81 -27.61
C VAL A 252 -6.61 -5.23 -28.62
N VAL A 253 -6.80 -3.99 -29.07
CA VAL A 253 -5.90 -3.31 -30.00
C VAL A 253 -4.48 -3.16 -29.45
N ALA A 254 -4.34 -2.86 -28.13
CA ALA A 254 -3.04 -2.78 -27.49
C ALA A 254 -2.33 -4.15 -27.43
N THR A 255 -3.09 -5.22 -27.32
CA THR A 255 -2.57 -6.60 -27.40
C THR A 255 -2.14 -6.97 -28.82
N ASP A 256 -2.96 -6.67 -29.82
CA ASP A 256 -2.61 -6.89 -31.24
C ASP A 256 -1.29 -6.22 -31.59
N PHE A 257 -1.10 -4.98 -31.10
CA PHE A 257 0.17 -4.28 -31.29
C PHE A 257 1.35 -5.03 -30.68
N ALA A 258 1.22 -5.58 -29.46
CA ALA A 258 2.25 -6.36 -28.83
C ALA A 258 2.50 -7.73 -29.50
N GLN A 259 1.51 -8.26 -30.21
CA GLN A 259 1.70 -9.52 -30.97
C GLN A 259 2.47 -9.31 -32.27
N VAL A 260 2.38 -8.14 -32.90
CA VAL A 260 2.99 -7.90 -34.21
C VAL A 260 4.30 -7.12 -34.17
N ASP A 261 4.55 -6.35 -33.11
CA ASP A 261 5.72 -5.50 -32.96
C ASP A 261 6.60 -5.97 -31.79
N PRO A 262 7.87 -6.40 -32.04
CA PRO A 262 8.75 -6.90 -31.00
C PRO A 262 9.19 -5.83 -29.99
N TYR A 263 9.25 -4.56 -30.38
CA TYR A 263 9.58 -3.46 -29.45
C TYR A 263 8.44 -3.28 -28.43
N ARG A 264 7.20 -3.30 -28.93
CA ARG A 264 6.04 -3.24 -28.05
C ARG A 264 5.94 -4.51 -27.18
N ALA A 265 6.17 -5.69 -27.77
CA ALA A 265 6.17 -6.96 -27.05
C ALA A 265 7.17 -6.97 -25.88
N ALA A 266 8.37 -6.42 -26.06
CA ALA A 266 9.39 -6.36 -25.01
C ALA A 266 8.89 -5.58 -23.78
N THR A 267 8.28 -4.41 -24.00
CA THR A 267 7.70 -3.60 -22.92
C THR A 267 6.45 -4.26 -22.31
N HIS A 268 5.63 -4.90 -23.14
CA HIS A 268 4.45 -5.63 -22.72
C HIS A 268 4.81 -6.81 -21.78
N ASN A 269 5.80 -7.62 -22.18
CA ASN A 269 6.24 -8.77 -21.39
C ASN A 269 7.00 -8.33 -20.12
N LYS A 270 7.79 -7.22 -20.17
CA LYS A 270 8.37 -6.63 -18.93
C LYS A 270 7.27 -6.29 -17.93
N GLY A 271 6.14 -5.73 -18.39
CA GLY A 271 4.98 -5.46 -17.56
C GLY A 271 4.36 -6.72 -16.93
N ILE A 272 4.38 -7.86 -17.61
CA ILE A 272 3.98 -9.15 -17.05
C ILE A 272 4.96 -9.59 -15.97
N MET A 273 6.28 -9.49 -16.25
CA MET A 273 7.32 -9.89 -15.31
C MET A 273 7.37 -9.03 -14.07
N ASN A 274 6.92 -7.76 -14.11
CA ASN A 274 6.66 -6.94 -12.92
C ASN A 274 5.71 -7.61 -11.90
N GLY A 275 4.89 -8.56 -12.33
CA GLY A 275 4.07 -9.37 -11.43
C GLY A 275 4.75 -10.67 -11.00
N VAL A 276 5.42 -11.34 -11.92
CA VAL A 276 6.01 -12.68 -11.71
C VAL A 276 7.29 -12.62 -10.87
N ASP A 277 8.24 -11.75 -11.23
CA ASP A 277 9.55 -11.67 -10.57
C ASP A 277 9.48 -11.27 -9.09
N PRO A 278 8.66 -10.30 -8.68
CA PRO A 278 8.53 -9.95 -7.26
C PRO A 278 8.10 -11.13 -6.38
N ILE A 279 7.29 -12.04 -6.92
CA ILE A 279 6.89 -13.27 -6.19
C ILE A 279 8.05 -14.25 -6.17
N ALA A 280 8.77 -14.43 -7.28
CA ALA A 280 9.93 -15.30 -7.35
C ALA A 280 11.00 -14.87 -6.34
N ILE A 281 11.30 -13.56 -6.27
CA ILE A 281 12.25 -12.98 -5.31
C ILE A 281 11.75 -13.18 -3.88
N ALA A 282 10.49 -12.82 -3.60
CA ALA A 282 9.89 -12.92 -2.27
C ALA A 282 9.84 -14.37 -1.76
N THR A 283 9.74 -15.36 -2.64
CA THR A 283 9.68 -16.79 -2.30
C THR A 283 11.01 -17.52 -2.45
N GLY A 284 12.11 -16.79 -2.72
CA GLY A 284 13.46 -17.36 -2.85
C GLY A 284 13.64 -18.28 -4.08
N ASN A 285 12.86 -18.06 -5.13
CA ASN A 285 12.99 -18.75 -6.40
C ASN A 285 13.93 -18.00 -7.37
N ASP A 286 14.43 -18.67 -8.37
CA ASP A 286 15.35 -18.11 -9.37
C ASP A 286 14.59 -17.28 -10.41
N TRP A 287 14.39 -16.00 -10.14
CA TRP A 287 13.69 -15.08 -11.03
C TRP A 287 14.39 -14.91 -12.39
N ARG A 288 15.74 -14.99 -12.43
CA ARG A 288 16.51 -14.88 -13.68
C ARG A 288 16.29 -16.07 -14.61
N ALA A 289 16.17 -17.27 -14.03
CA ALA A 289 15.82 -18.47 -14.81
C ALA A 289 14.40 -18.38 -15.37
N ILE A 290 13.45 -17.84 -14.57
CA ILE A 290 12.06 -17.64 -15.00
C ILE A 290 12.00 -16.61 -16.13
N GLU A 291 12.68 -15.46 -16.00
CA GLU A 291 12.74 -14.44 -17.06
C GLU A 291 13.35 -15.00 -18.35
N ALA A 292 14.51 -15.68 -18.26
CA ALA A 292 15.15 -16.28 -19.42
C ALA A 292 14.21 -17.26 -20.13
N GLY A 293 13.52 -18.11 -19.37
CA GLY A 293 12.53 -19.04 -19.90
C GLY A 293 11.35 -18.36 -20.56
N ALA A 294 10.78 -17.35 -19.91
CA ALA A 294 9.62 -16.59 -20.40
C ALA A 294 9.94 -15.86 -21.72
N HIS A 295 11.08 -15.18 -21.80
CA HIS A 295 11.51 -14.47 -23.01
C HIS A 295 11.87 -15.41 -24.16
N ALA A 296 12.55 -16.53 -23.86
CA ALA A 296 12.81 -17.57 -24.87
C ALA A 296 11.50 -18.18 -25.40
N TYR A 297 10.53 -18.41 -24.51
CA TYR A 297 9.21 -18.92 -24.87
C TYR A 297 8.41 -17.92 -25.73
N ALA A 298 8.49 -16.63 -25.42
CA ALA A 298 7.87 -15.57 -26.22
C ALA A 298 8.43 -15.50 -27.66
N ALA A 299 9.65 -16.03 -27.89
CA ALA A 299 10.32 -16.09 -29.19
C ALA A 299 10.18 -17.44 -29.90
N ARG A 300 9.46 -18.42 -29.33
CA ARG A 300 9.39 -19.81 -29.86
C ARG A 300 8.86 -19.94 -31.29
N GLY A 301 8.07 -18.97 -31.72
CA GLY A 301 7.52 -18.90 -33.08
C GLY A 301 8.46 -18.26 -34.13
N GLY A 302 9.74 -18.05 -33.81
CA GLY A 302 10.73 -17.40 -34.68
C GLY A 302 10.72 -15.87 -34.62
N ARG A 303 9.74 -15.27 -33.91
CA ARG A 303 9.67 -13.83 -33.62
C ARG A 303 9.25 -13.63 -32.17
N TYR A 304 9.83 -12.63 -31.49
CA TYR A 304 9.44 -12.26 -30.14
C TYR A 304 8.05 -11.61 -30.12
N THR A 305 7.14 -12.15 -29.30
CA THR A 305 5.72 -11.74 -29.22
C THR A 305 5.24 -11.61 -27.79
N SER A 306 4.01 -11.17 -27.61
CA SER A 306 3.33 -11.14 -26.29
C SER A 306 3.15 -12.54 -25.69
N LEU A 307 3.32 -12.66 -24.37
CA LEU A 307 2.99 -13.85 -23.56
C LEU A 307 1.51 -13.90 -23.19
N THR A 308 0.77 -12.80 -23.35
CA THR A 308 -0.66 -12.72 -23.09
C THR A 308 -1.46 -12.54 -24.37
N ASN A 309 -2.72 -12.94 -24.31
CA ASN A 309 -3.71 -12.68 -25.36
C ASN A 309 -4.99 -12.14 -24.74
N TRP A 310 -5.56 -11.08 -25.35
CA TRP A 310 -6.84 -10.49 -24.95
C TRP A 310 -7.76 -10.42 -26.15
N TRP A 311 -9.01 -10.86 -25.98
CA TRP A 311 -10.01 -10.91 -27.05
C TRP A 311 -11.42 -10.68 -26.51
N VAL A 312 -12.37 -10.46 -27.42
CA VAL A 312 -13.79 -10.35 -27.09
C VAL A 312 -14.49 -11.67 -27.41
N ASP A 313 -15.27 -12.20 -26.44
CA ASP A 313 -16.08 -13.39 -26.66
C ASP A 313 -17.42 -13.07 -27.36
N GLU A 314 -18.19 -14.12 -27.69
CA GLU A 314 -19.50 -13.99 -28.35
C GLU A 314 -20.54 -13.21 -27.53
N CYS A 315 -20.35 -13.11 -26.21
CA CYS A 315 -21.21 -12.34 -25.29
C CYS A 315 -20.75 -10.88 -25.14
N GLY A 316 -19.65 -10.48 -25.77
CA GLY A 316 -19.09 -9.14 -25.68
C GLY A 316 -18.21 -8.89 -24.45
N HIS A 317 -17.80 -9.95 -23.72
CA HIS A 317 -16.90 -9.83 -22.59
C HIS A 317 -15.44 -9.75 -23.04
N LEU A 318 -14.60 -9.08 -22.26
CA LEU A 318 -13.15 -9.14 -22.40
C LEU A 318 -12.64 -10.44 -21.78
N CYS A 319 -11.98 -11.27 -22.58
CA CYS A 319 -11.30 -12.47 -22.13
C CYS A 319 -9.79 -12.28 -22.21
N GLY A 320 -9.07 -12.72 -21.19
CA GLY A 320 -7.62 -12.67 -21.13
C GLY A 320 -7.02 -14.02 -20.82
N SER A 321 -5.87 -14.34 -21.45
CA SER A 321 -5.08 -15.52 -21.13
C SER A 321 -3.60 -15.24 -21.14
N ILE A 322 -2.86 -16.03 -20.37
CA ILE A 322 -1.40 -16.08 -20.32
C ILE A 322 -0.93 -17.52 -20.37
N GLU A 323 0.19 -17.78 -21.05
CA GLU A 323 0.91 -19.02 -20.99
C GLU A 323 2.41 -18.74 -20.99
N LEU A 324 3.12 -19.23 -19.98
CA LEU A 324 4.57 -19.07 -19.87
C LEU A 324 5.20 -20.19 -19.04
N PRO A 325 6.49 -20.51 -19.26
CA PRO A 325 7.21 -21.44 -18.42
C PRO A 325 7.48 -20.82 -17.05
N ILE A 326 7.03 -21.50 -15.98
CA ILE A 326 7.29 -21.12 -14.59
C ILE A 326 7.76 -22.35 -13.83
N LYS A 327 9.07 -22.48 -13.70
CA LYS A 327 9.67 -23.55 -12.90
C LYS A 327 10.13 -23.00 -11.55
N VAL A 328 9.37 -23.33 -10.53
CA VAL A 328 9.56 -22.86 -9.14
C VAL A 328 9.62 -24.02 -8.16
N GLY A 329 10.00 -23.74 -6.93
CA GLY A 329 9.93 -24.67 -5.81
C GLY A 329 9.37 -24.02 -4.55
N ILE A 330 8.80 -24.85 -3.69
CA ILE A 330 8.33 -24.48 -2.35
C ILE A 330 9.08 -25.23 -1.25
N VAL A 331 10.11 -25.99 -1.61
CA VAL A 331 11.00 -26.72 -0.71
C VAL A 331 12.45 -26.59 -1.15
N GLY A 332 13.39 -26.70 -0.24
CA GLY A 332 14.82 -26.71 -0.57
C GLY A 332 15.68 -25.82 0.33
N ALA A 333 16.98 -25.73 0.00
CA ALA A 333 17.95 -24.97 0.78
C ALA A 333 17.66 -23.46 0.87
N PRO A 334 17.26 -22.78 -0.22
CA PRO A 334 16.98 -21.34 -0.15
C PRO A 334 15.92 -20.95 0.90
N LEU A 335 14.91 -21.80 1.12
CA LEU A 335 13.88 -21.59 2.14
C LEU A 335 14.38 -21.81 3.59
N ARG A 336 15.49 -22.55 3.74
CA ARG A 336 16.10 -22.77 5.08
C ARG A 336 17.08 -21.67 5.44
N SER A 337 17.76 -21.11 4.44
CA SER A 337 18.77 -20.06 4.63
C SER A 337 18.20 -18.64 4.56
N ASN A 338 17.02 -18.43 3.98
CA ASN A 338 16.35 -17.14 3.90
C ASN A 338 15.03 -17.15 4.67
N PRO A 339 14.99 -16.58 5.91
CA PRO A 339 13.79 -16.59 6.73
C PRO A 339 12.62 -15.84 6.11
N THR A 340 12.88 -14.77 5.32
CA THR A 340 11.83 -14.03 4.60
C THR A 340 11.15 -14.92 3.55
N ALA A 341 11.91 -15.69 2.78
CA ALA A 341 11.33 -16.59 1.78
C ALA A 341 10.45 -17.66 2.42
N ALA A 342 10.90 -18.24 3.53
CA ALA A 342 10.14 -19.25 4.28
C ALA A 342 8.82 -18.66 4.84
N LEU A 343 8.87 -17.46 5.41
CA LEU A 343 7.70 -16.72 5.88
C LEU A 343 6.71 -16.46 4.74
N ASN A 344 7.20 -15.98 3.60
CA ASN A 344 6.38 -15.63 2.44
C ASN A 344 5.66 -16.85 1.83
N ILE A 345 6.31 -18.02 1.76
CA ILE A 345 5.64 -19.27 1.34
C ILE A 345 4.51 -19.65 2.31
N ARG A 346 4.72 -19.51 3.62
CA ARG A 346 3.67 -19.76 4.63
C ARG A 346 2.51 -18.79 4.49
N LEU A 347 2.79 -17.50 4.34
CA LEU A 347 1.80 -16.44 4.17
C LEU A 347 0.97 -16.66 2.89
N LEU A 348 1.62 -16.95 1.76
CA LEU A 348 0.96 -17.28 0.51
C LEU A 348 0.09 -18.56 0.66
N GLY A 349 0.61 -19.53 1.42
CA GLY A 349 -0.11 -20.73 1.81
C GLY A 349 -0.33 -21.73 0.68
N VAL A 350 0.49 -21.69 -0.36
CA VAL A 350 0.51 -22.69 -1.45
C VAL A 350 1.01 -24.05 -0.93
N LYS A 351 0.52 -25.12 -1.53
CA LYS A 351 0.80 -26.49 -1.08
C LYS A 351 1.70 -27.26 -2.03
N SER A 352 1.91 -26.75 -3.26
CA SER A 352 2.74 -27.35 -4.29
C SER A 352 3.42 -26.28 -5.13
N ALA A 353 4.50 -26.67 -5.82
CA ALA A 353 5.18 -25.81 -6.80
C ALA A 353 4.25 -25.47 -7.97
N THR A 354 3.40 -26.37 -8.38
CA THR A 354 2.40 -26.14 -9.43
C THR A 354 1.36 -25.10 -9.01
N GLU A 355 0.90 -25.13 -7.75
CA GLU A 355 -0.01 -24.11 -7.22
C GLU A 355 0.68 -22.73 -7.17
N LEU A 356 1.96 -22.66 -6.79
CA LEU A 356 2.72 -21.42 -6.85
C LEU A 356 2.82 -20.88 -8.27
N ALA A 357 3.12 -21.75 -9.25
CA ALA A 357 3.20 -21.38 -10.66
C ALA A 357 1.85 -20.85 -11.20
N GLN A 358 0.72 -21.46 -10.81
CA GLN A 358 -0.63 -20.97 -11.14
C GLN A 358 -0.88 -19.56 -10.60
N VAL A 359 -0.54 -19.32 -9.33
CA VAL A 359 -0.66 -17.99 -8.71
C VAL A 359 0.19 -16.96 -9.45
N MET A 360 1.44 -17.31 -9.78
CA MET A 360 2.35 -16.41 -10.50
C MET A 360 1.84 -16.09 -11.92
N ALA A 361 1.30 -17.04 -12.64
CA ALA A 361 0.68 -16.81 -13.96
C ALA A 361 -0.54 -15.88 -13.84
N ALA A 362 -1.42 -16.09 -12.86
CA ALA A 362 -2.56 -15.23 -12.62
C ALA A 362 -2.14 -13.79 -12.25
N VAL A 363 -1.08 -13.63 -11.45
CA VAL A 363 -0.52 -12.30 -11.13
C VAL A 363 0.07 -11.65 -12.37
N GLY A 364 0.80 -12.39 -13.21
CA GLY A 364 1.32 -11.89 -14.49
C GLY A 364 0.21 -11.37 -15.41
N LEU A 365 -0.90 -12.11 -15.51
CA LEU A 365 -2.08 -11.68 -16.29
C LEU A 365 -2.76 -10.45 -15.69
N ALA A 366 -2.93 -10.40 -14.37
CA ALA A 366 -3.51 -9.25 -13.66
C ALA A 366 -2.66 -7.99 -13.83
N GLN A 367 -1.33 -8.12 -13.73
CA GLN A 367 -0.39 -7.03 -13.90
C GLN A 367 -0.41 -6.48 -15.33
N ASN A 368 -0.46 -7.37 -16.31
CA ASN A 368 -0.61 -7.02 -17.71
C ASN A 368 -1.93 -6.28 -17.96
N PHE A 369 -3.06 -6.80 -17.45
CA PHE A 369 -4.36 -6.13 -17.57
C PHE A 369 -4.33 -4.70 -17.02
N ALA A 370 -3.78 -4.52 -15.80
CA ALA A 370 -3.69 -3.19 -15.21
C ALA A 370 -2.90 -2.22 -16.09
N ALA A 371 -1.76 -2.66 -16.63
CA ALA A 371 -0.89 -1.85 -17.47
C ALA A 371 -1.56 -1.48 -18.80
N ILE A 372 -2.12 -2.45 -19.52
CA ILE A 372 -2.74 -2.16 -20.84
C ILE A 372 -4.04 -1.39 -20.71
N ARG A 373 -4.81 -1.60 -19.63
CA ARG A 373 -5.99 -0.77 -19.33
C ARG A 373 -5.60 0.69 -19.15
N ALA A 374 -4.55 0.97 -18.34
CA ALA A 374 -4.05 2.33 -18.16
C ALA A 374 -3.54 2.95 -19.48
N LEU A 375 -2.82 2.18 -20.29
CA LEU A 375 -2.31 2.64 -21.60
C LEU A 375 -3.44 2.91 -22.61
N ALA A 376 -4.50 2.11 -22.59
CA ALA A 376 -5.64 2.23 -23.47
C ALA A 376 -6.61 3.36 -23.05
N THR A 377 -6.42 3.98 -21.89
CA THR A 377 -7.26 5.05 -21.35
C THR A 377 -6.43 6.32 -21.12
N GLU A 378 -6.08 6.64 -19.88
CA GLU A 378 -5.43 7.91 -19.48
C GLU A 378 -3.93 7.98 -19.75
N GLY A 379 -3.29 6.84 -19.99
CA GLY A 379 -1.84 6.71 -20.07
C GLY A 379 -1.19 6.52 -18.68
N ILE A 380 -0.04 5.85 -18.67
CA ILE A 380 0.65 5.42 -17.43
C ILE A 380 1.11 6.63 -16.58
N GLN A 381 1.51 7.74 -17.19
CA GLN A 381 2.08 8.87 -16.45
C GLN A 381 1.07 9.62 -15.60
N LYS A 382 -0.19 9.78 -16.07
CA LYS A 382 -1.21 10.52 -15.31
C LYS A 382 -1.60 9.82 -14.00
N GLY A 383 -1.70 8.49 -13.98
CA GLY A 383 -2.08 7.71 -12.81
C GLY A 383 -0.95 7.50 -11.78
N HIS A 384 0.31 7.76 -12.14
CA HIS A 384 1.47 7.45 -11.29
C HIS A 384 2.20 8.68 -10.74
N MET A 385 1.77 9.92 -11.10
CA MET A 385 2.50 11.15 -10.76
C MET A 385 2.72 11.33 -9.26
N THR A 386 1.72 11.07 -8.44
CA THR A 386 1.81 11.27 -6.99
C THR A 386 2.74 10.27 -6.30
N LEU A 387 2.70 8.99 -6.72
CA LEU A 387 3.59 7.95 -6.16
C LEU A 387 5.04 8.15 -6.65
N HIS A 388 5.21 8.60 -7.90
CA HIS A 388 6.50 8.94 -8.47
C HIS A 388 7.13 10.16 -7.78
N ALA A 389 6.34 11.17 -7.42
CA ALA A 389 6.83 12.35 -6.71
C ALA A 389 7.53 12.01 -5.39
N ARG A 390 7.01 11.06 -4.62
CA ARG A 390 7.67 10.59 -3.38
C ARG A 390 9.04 9.99 -3.64
N SER A 391 9.16 9.14 -4.66
CA SER A 391 10.45 8.54 -5.06
C SER A 391 11.43 9.60 -5.54
N VAL A 392 10.96 10.63 -6.24
CA VAL A 392 11.77 11.77 -6.69
C VAL A 392 12.30 12.60 -5.51
N VAL A 393 11.47 12.85 -4.49
CA VAL A 393 11.88 13.55 -3.26
C VAL A 393 12.93 12.76 -2.49
N ILE A 394 12.77 11.42 -2.40
CA ILE A 394 13.80 10.53 -1.80
C ILE A 394 15.11 10.62 -2.61
N ALA A 395 15.03 10.48 -3.93
CA ALA A 395 16.19 10.54 -4.82
C ALA A 395 16.89 11.91 -4.81
N ALA A 396 16.16 12.97 -4.48
CA ALA A 396 16.70 14.32 -4.30
C ALA A 396 17.50 14.49 -3.01
N GLY A 397 17.50 13.52 -2.11
CA GLY A 397 18.19 13.58 -0.82
C GLY A 397 17.61 14.62 0.14
N VAL A 398 16.31 14.89 0.03
CA VAL A 398 15.61 15.89 0.85
C VAL A 398 15.65 15.45 2.33
N PRO A 399 16.00 16.34 3.28
CA PRO A 399 15.92 16.05 4.70
C PRO A 399 14.51 15.60 5.12
N LYS A 400 14.44 14.68 6.08
CA LYS A 400 13.17 14.08 6.52
C LYS A 400 12.16 15.14 6.99
N GLU A 401 12.64 16.20 7.61
CA GLU A 401 11.86 17.33 8.14
C GLU A 401 11.19 18.16 7.03
N LEU A 402 11.78 18.21 5.84
CA LEU A 402 11.29 18.95 4.69
C LEU A 402 10.58 18.06 3.66
N PHE A 403 10.58 16.74 3.88
CA PHE A 403 10.13 15.77 2.89
C PHE A 403 8.70 16.05 2.40
N ASP A 404 7.77 16.23 3.31
CA ASP A 404 6.36 16.43 3.00
C ASP A 404 6.10 17.77 2.33
N GLU A 405 6.78 18.84 2.78
CA GLU A 405 6.64 20.18 2.20
C GLU A 405 7.23 20.25 0.78
N VAL A 406 8.39 19.62 0.56
CA VAL A 406 8.96 19.49 -0.78
C VAL A 406 8.10 18.67 -1.69
N LEU A 407 7.50 17.58 -1.19
CA LEU A 407 6.59 16.72 -1.94
C LEU A 407 5.37 17.51 -2.43
N ASP A 408 4.73 18.25 -1.54
CA ASP A 408 3.55 19.05 -1.84
C ASP A 408 3.86 20.14 -2.90
N LEU A 409 4.96 20.86 -2.72
CA LEU A 409 5.40 21.88 -3.66
C LEU A 409 5.85 21.29 -5.02
N LEU A 410 6.48 20.13 -5.01
CA LEU A 410 6.88 19.43 -6.23
C LEU A 410 5.65 19.04 -7.07
N ILE A 411 4.62 18.51 -6.43
CA ILE A 411 3.35 18.17 -7.09
C ILE A 411 2.68 19.44 -7.64
N LEU A 412 2.61 20.50 -6.84
CA LEU A 412 2.06 21.80 -7.28
C LEU A 412 2.83 22.40 -8.45
N SER A 413 4.12 22.13 -8.58
CA SER A 413 4.93 22.65 -9.69
C SER A 413 4.62 21.99 -11.02
N ASN A 414 3.94 20.84 -11.05
CA ASN A 414 3.76 19.98 -12.22
C ASN A 414 5.07 19.50 -12.88
N GLU A 415 6.22 19.70 -12.22
CA GLU A 415 7.55 19.31 -12.70
C GLU A 415 8.19 18.30 -11.75
N ILE A 416 7.74 17.04 -11.79
CA ILE A 416 8.23 15.97 -10.91
C ILE A 416 9.60 15.47 -11.38
N LYS A 417 10.66 16.23 -10.99
CA LYS A 417 12.06 15.93 -11.34
C LYS A 417 12.96 16.13 -10.12
N VAL A 418 14.04 15.32 -10.03
CA VAL A 418 14.99 15.35 -8.91
C VAL A 418 15.56 16.74 -8.71
N TRP A 419 16.03 17.40 -9.77
CA TRP A 419 16.57 18.76 -9.69
C TRP A 419 15.55 19.78 -9.17
N LYS A 420 14.24 19.59 -9.51
CA LYS A 420 13.17 20.48 -9.02
C LYS A 420 12.90 20.27 -7.54
N ALA A 421 12.89 19.02 -7.08
CA ALA A 421 12.79 18.68 -5.66
C ALA A 421 13.97 19.24 -4.88
N GLN A 422 15.21 19.15 -5.41
CA GLN A 422 16.41 19.77 -4.83
C GLN A 422 16.31 21.28 -4.78
N GLN A 423 15.86 21.93 -5.85
CA GLN A 423 15.63 23.37 -5.89
C GLN A 423 14.65 23.79 -4.80
N ILE A 424 13.49 23.13 -4.71
CA ILE A 424 12.47 23.41 -3.68
C ILE A 424 13.05 23.21 -2.27
N ALA A 425 13.79 22.12 -2.06
CA ALA A 425 14.42 21.85 -0.76
C ALA A 425 15.42 22.93 -0.37
N THR A 426 16.26 23.39 -1.32
CA THR A 426 17.22 24.49 -1.11
C THR A 426 16.50 25.79 -0.79
N GLU A 427 15.46 26.13 -1.56
CA GLU A 427 14.63 27.31 -1.32
C GLU A 427 13.98 27.31 0.07
N LEU A 428 13.53 26.14 0.55
CA LEU A 428 12.96 25.99 1.89
C LEU A 428 14.03 26.09 2.98
N GLN A 429 15.23 25.55 2.77
CA GLN A 429 16.36 25.67 3.68
C GLN A 429 16.86 27.12 3.77
N GLU A 430 16.93 27.84 2.65
CA GLU A 430 17.31 29.26 2.59
C GLU A 430 16.25 30.16 3.20
N LYS A 431 14.95 29.82 3.07
CA LYS A 431 13.84 30.52 3.75
C LYS A 431 13.92 30.46 5.27
N SER A 432 14.46 29.40 5.83
CA SER A 432 14.73 29.31 7.27
C SER A 432 15.82 30.30 7.73
N THR A 433 16.64 30.77 6.80
CA THR A 433 17.75 31.72 7.06
C THR A 433 17.43 33.17 6.64
N HIS A 434 16.51 33.38 5.66
CA HIS A 434 16.17 34.70 5.10
C HIS A 434 14.66 34.92 4.93
N LYS A 435 14.02 35.40 5.97
CA LYS A 435 12.56 35.50 6.12
C LYS A 435 11.87 36.58 5.26
N ASN A 436 12.49 37.31 4.36
CA ASN A 436 11.93 38.57 3.84
C ASN A 436 11.85 38.82 2.31
N GLU A 437 12.22 37.91 1.41
CA GLU A 437 12.26 38.30 -0.04
C GLU A 437 11.44 37.47 -1.03
N ILE A 438 10.80 36.35 -0.64
CA ILE A 438 10.12 35.44 -1.60
C ILE A 438 8.57 35.48 -1.47
N LEU A 439 8.01 36.49 -0.90
CA LEU A 439 6.55 36.65 -0.68
C LEU A 439 5.70 36.86 -1.94
N ASN A 440 6.27 37.17 -3.10
CA ASN A 440 5.50 37.69 -4.22
C ASN A 440 5.07 36.71 -5.31
N LEU A 441 5.63 35.50 -5.41
CA LEU A 441 5.23 34.50 -6.42
C LEU A 441 4.29 33.40 -5.88
N ASN A 442 4.35 33.13 -4.57
CA ASN A 442 3.46 32.17 -3.92
C ASN A 442 2.12 32.80 -3.48
N SER A 443 2.03 34.14 -3.36
CA SER A 443 0.84 34.83 -2.90
C SER A 443 -0.39 34.65 -3.78
N ALA A 444 -0.22 34.49 -5.08
CA ALA A 444 -1.34 34.30 -6.00
C ALA A 444 -1.97 32.89 -5.90
N LYS A 445 -1.19 31.83 -5.64
CA LYS A 445 -1.72 30.48 -5.43
C LYS A 445 -2.21 30.27 -3.99
N GLU A 446 -1.56 30.82 -2.99
CA GLU A 446 -2.05 30.79 -1.59
C GLU A 446 -3.38 31.51 -1.43
N SER A 447 -3.62 32.61 -2.16
CA SER A 447 -4.90 33.31 -2.14
C SER A 447 -6.08 32.49 -2.69
N SER A 448 -5.81 31.50 -3.55
CA SER A 448 -6.82 30.59 -4.13
C SER A 448 -7.08 29.34 -3.28
N MET A 449 -6.22 29.04 -2.29
CA MET A 449 -6.40 27.87 -1.44
C MET A 449 -7.52 28.08 -0.40
N GLY A 450 -8.32 27.03 -0.20
CA GLY A 450 -9.22 26.90 0.95
C GLY A 450 -8.46 26.40 2.16
N ILE A 451 -8.75 26.92 3.36
CA ILE A 451 -8.05 26.58 4.60
C ILE A 451 -9.07 26.11 5.65
N GLY A 452 -8.79 24.97 6.28
CA GLY A 452 -9.46 24.47 7.47
C GLY A 452 -8.47 24.24 8.60
N TYR A 453 -8.84 24.56 9.83
CA TYR A 453 -7.94 24.52 10.98
C TYR A 453 -8.10 23.22 11.77
N GLY A 454 -6.97 22.64 12.23
CA GLY A 454 -6.95 21.60 13.23
C GLY A 454 -7.38 22.11 14.59
N LYS A 455 -7.73 21.22 15.52
CA LYS A 455 -8.20 21.60 16.85
C LYS A 455 -7.71 20.67 17.95
N VAL A 456 -7.76 21.17 19.17
CA VAL A 456 -7.77 20.36 20.39
C VAL A 456 -8.97 20.73 21.25
N VAL A 457 -9.47 19.75 21.99
CA VAL A 457 -10.50 19.97 23.01
C VAL A 457 -9.80 20.10 24.36
N LEU A 458 -9.89 21.23 24.99
CA LEU A 458 -9.32 21.45 26.32
C LEU A 458 -10.14 20.73 27.39
N LEU A 459 -11.47 20.83 27.34
CA LEU A 459 -12.41 20.18 28.24
C LEU A 459 -13.72 19.88 27.49
N GLY A 460 -14.41 18.79 27.83
CA GLY A 460 -15.76 18.50 27.34
C GLY A 460 -15.90 17.36 26.32
N GLU A 461 -14.81 16.60 26.04
CA GLU A 461 -14.88 15.43 25.16
C GLU A 461 -15.97 14.46 25.62
N HIS A 462 -16.58 13.76 24.69
CA HIS A 462 -17.72 12.87 24.85
C HIS A 462 -18.97 13.52 25.40
N ALA A 463 -18.88 14.29 26.49
CA ALA A 463 -20.06 14.96 27.10
C ALA A 463 -20.75 15.92 26.10
N VAL A 464 -19.99 16.56 25.22
CA VAL A 464 -20.53 17.44 24.17
C VAL A 464 -21.48 16.69 23.22
N VAL A 465 -21.28 15.39 22.94
CA VAL A 465 -22.20 14.61 22.12
C VAL A 465 -23.57 14.43 22.76
N TYR A 466 -23.62 14.57 24.10
CA TYR A 466 -24.83 14.44 24.93
C TYR A 466 -25.37 15.79 25.42
N GLY A 467 -25.10 16.87 24.68
CA GLY A 467 -25.69 18.18 24.91
C GLY A 467 -25.03 19.06 26.01
N ARG A 468 -23.78 18.71 26.41
CA ARG A 468 -22.99 19.47 27.39
C ARG A 468 -22.04 20.43 26.69
N HIS A 469 -21.46 21.37 27.44
CA HIS A 469 -20.49 22.32 26.91
C HIS A 469 -19.13 21.65 26.61
N ALA A 470 -18.35 22.25 25.72
CA ALA A 470 -16.94 21.95 25.49
C ALA A 470 -16.15 23.22 25.22
N ILE A 471 -14.89 23.26 25.63
CA ILE A 471 -13.90 24.25 25.23
C ILE A 471 -13.02 23.66 24.17
N ALA A 472 -13.00 24.29 23.00
CA ALA A 472 -12.10 23.88 21.91
C ALA A 472 -11.30 25.06 21.38
N VAL A 473 -10.06 24.81 21.02
CA VAL A 473 -9.12 25.82 20.50
C VAL A 473 -8.49 25.34 19.20
N PRO A 474 -8.28 26.22 18.22
CA PRO A 474 -7.58 25.88 17.02
C PRO A 474 -6.09 25.65 17.32
N VAL A 475 -5.46 24.78 16.53
CA VAL A 475 -4.01 24.56 16.59
C VAL A 475 -3.34 25.14 15.34
N PRO A 476 -2.03 25.48 15.38
CA PRO A 476 -1.30 26.04 14.24
C PRO A 476 -0.99 24.98 13.15
N MET A 477 -1.84 23.98 13.04
CA MET A 477 -1.81 22.95 11.99
C MET A 477 -3.05 23.09 11.13
N ARG A 478 -2.85 23.17 9.81
CA ARG A 478 -3.92 23.48 8.85
C ARG A 478 -4.07 22.36 7.84
N ILE A 479 -5.23 22.28 7.23
CA ILE A 479 -5.44 21.57 5.98
C ILE A 479 -5.74 22.61 4.92
N LYS A 480 -4.95 22.58 3.85
CA LYS A 480 -5.15 23.43 2.68
C LYS A 480 -5.76 22.59 1.57
N ALA A 481 -6.61 23.19 0.75
CA ALA A 481 -7.15 22.56 -0.44
C ALA A 481 -7.07 23.52 -1.62
N LEU A 482 -6.80 22.98 -2.80
CA LEU A 482 -6.78 23.70 -4.07
C LEU A 482 -7.74 23.01 -5.03
N VAL A 483 -8.49 23.81 -5.78
CA VAL A 483 -9.35 23.31 -6.87
C VAL A 483 -8.83 23.90 -8.18
N GLU A 484 -8.66 23.05 -9.18
CA GLU A 484 -8.26 23.43 -10.53
C GLU A 484 -9.19 22.74 -11.54
N ASP A 485 -9.42 23.38 -12.69
CA ASP A 485 -10.14 22.76 -13.78
C ASP A 485 -9.34 21.57 -14.32
N CYS A 486 -10.02 20.50 -14.72
CA CYS A 486 -9.42 19.40 -15.45
C CYS A 486 -10.32 19.01 -16.63
N ASP A 487 -9.77 18.24 -17.55
CA ASP A 487 -10.49 17.91 -18.79
C ASP A 487 -11.70 17.02 -18.52
N GLU A 488 -11.62 16.14 -17.50
CA GLU A 488 -12.66 15.12 -17.29
C GLU A 488 -12.79 14.68 -15.83
N GLY A 489 -14.04 14.65 -15.31
CA GLY A 489 -14.41 14.06 -14.04
C GLY A 489 -13.99 14.86 -12.80
N ILE A 490 -14.22 14.29 -11.64
CA ILE A 490 -13.82 14.86 -10.36
C ILE A 490 -12.74 13.99 -9.75
N HIS A 491 -11.55 14.57 -9.54
CA HIS A 491 -10.40 13.92 -8.91
C HIS A 491 -10.15 14.51 -7.53
N LEU A 492 -10.07 13.66 -6.51
CA LEU A 492 -9.66 14.04 -5.17
C LEU A 492 -8.29 13.44 -4.86
N MET A 493 -7.30 14.28 -4.62
CA MET A 493 -5.93 13.89 -4.35
C MET A 493 -5.51 14.36 -2.96
N ILE A 494 -4.93 13.45 -2.17
CA ILE A 494 -4.30 13.76 -0.89
C ILE A 494 -2.88 13.18 -0.92
N PRO A 495 -1.91 13.92 -1.52
CA PRO A 495 -0.59 13.39 -1.85
C PRO A 495 0.17 12.85 -0.63
N ARG A 496 0.09 13.56 0.49
CA ARG A 496 0.76 13.21 1.76
C ARG A 496 0.30 11.85 2.31
N TRP A 497 -0.93 11.44 2.01
CA TRP A 497 -1.49 10.15 2.45
C TRP A 497 -1.46 9.10 1.35
N GLY A 498 -0.92 9.44 0.16
CA GLY A 498 -0.90 8.54 -1.01
C GLY A 498 -2.30 8.18 -1.50
N VAL A 499 -3.25 9.10 -1.36
CA VAL A 499 -4.67 8.89 -1.68
C VAL A 499 -5.01 9.63 -2.96
N GLU A 500 -5.55 8.91 -3.91
CA GLU A 500 -6.13 9.43 -5.13
C GLU A 500 -7.46 8.73 -5.39
N TYR A 501 -8.52 9.52 -5.54
CA TYR A 501 -9.86 9.03 -5.86
C TYR A 501 -10.39 9.75 -7.09
N GLN A 502 -10.91 8.98 -8.02
CA GLN A 502 -11.76 9.48 -9.07
C GLN A 502 -13.21 9.17 -8.70
N PHE A 503 -14.06 10.18 -8.73
CA PHE A 503 -15.45 10.03 -8.32
C PHE A 503 -16.21 9.15 -9.30
N THR A 504 -16.73 8.03 -8.81
CA THR A 504 -17.61 7.15 -9.57
C THR A 504 -19.00 7.75 -9.72
N ALA A 505 -19.66 7.48 -10.86
CA ALA A 505 -21.03 7.90 -11.11
C ALA A 505 -22.03 7.32 -10.11
N ASN A 506 -21.73 6.12 -9.56
CA ASN A 506 -22.59 5.45 -8.58
C ASN A 506 -22.23 5.83 -7.15
N PRO A 507 -23.08 6.59 -6.42
CA PRO A 507 -22.78 7.01 -5.03
C PRO A 507 -22.58 5.87 -4.03
N ARG A 508 -23.12 4.67 -4.32
CA ARG A 508 -22.99 3.50 -3.43
C ARG A 508 -21.61 2.84 -3.49
N GLU A 509 -20.85 3.09 -4.54
CA GLU A 509 -19.51 2.54 -4.76
C GLU A 509 -18.40 3.49 -4.27
N ARG A 510 -18.76 4.69 -3.86
CA ARG A 510 -17.81 5.70 -3.39
C ARG A 510 -17.21 5.32 -2.03
N HIS A 511 -15.90 5.51 -1.90
CA HIS A 511 -15.20 5.38 -0.62
C HIS A 511 -15.62 6.48 0.37
N SER A 512 -15.23 6.34 1.63
CA SER A 512 -15.69 7.26 2.70
C SER A 512 -15.32 8.73 2.40
N PHE A 513 -14.12 9.01 1.92
CA PHE A 513 -13.69 10.36 1.52
C PHE A 513 -14.44 10.88 0.28
N GLU A 514 -14.64 10.03 -0.74
CA GLU A 514 -15.44 10.39 -1.91
C GLU A 514 -16.89 10.67 -1.55
N ARG A 515 -17.48 9.88 -0.64
CA ARG A 515 -18.84 10.14 -0.14
C ARG A 515 -18.94 11.45 0.61
N SER A 516 -17.96 11.73 1.48
CA SER A 516 -17.91 12.99 2.24
C SER A 516 -17.77 14.20 1.32
N ALA A 517 -16.85 14.16 0.35
CA ALA A 517 -16.69 15.21 -0.64
C ALA A 517 -17.91 15.29 -1.60
N GLY A 518 -18.45 14.14 -1.99
CA GLY A 518 -19.62 14.05 -2.87
C GLY A 518 -20.85 14.78 -2.32
N VAL A 519 -21.15 14.63 -1.03
CA VAL A 519 -22.27 15.34 -0.37
C VAL A 519 -22.10 16.86 -0.46
N MET A 520 -20.87 17.37 -0.32
CA MET A 520 -20.58 18.80 -0.44
C MET A 520 -20.74 19.28 -1.89
N LEU A 521 -20.25 18.51 -2.86
CA LEU A 521 -20.38 18.80 -4.28
C LEU A 521 -21.84 18.77 -4.76
N ASP A 522 -22.61 17.77 -4.31
CA ASP A 522 -24.05 17.65 -4.61
C ASP A 522 -24.82 18.86 -4.05
N ALA A 523 -24.54 19.25 -2.81
CA ALA A 523 -25.17 20.38 -2.15
C ALA A 523 -24.84 21.75 -2.80
N LEU A 524 -23.66 21.85 -3.45
CA LEU A 524 -23.23 23.02 -4.20
C LEU A 524 -23.63 22.98 -5.70
N GLY A 525 -24.25 21.88 -6.16
CA GLY A 525 -24.61 21.71 -7.58
C GLY A 525 -23.41 21.54 -8.51
N LEU A 526 -22.26 21.06 -7.98
CA LEU A 526 -20.99 20.95 -8.70
C LEU A 526 -20.66 19.54 -9.18
N SER A 527 -21.49 18.53 -8.86
CA SER A 527 -21.24 17.12 -9.16
C SER A 527 -21.11 16.79 -10.66
N GLY A 528 -21.57 17.69 -11.54
CA GLY A 528 -21.43 17.59 -13.01
C GLY A 528 -20.25 18.37 -13.57
N ARG A 529 -19.40 18.99 -12.75
CA ARG A 529 -18.23 19.75 -13.19
C ARG A 529 -16.99 18.89 -13.17
N SER A 530 -16.10 19.08 -14.15
CA SER A 530 -14.78 18.44 -14.16
C SER A 530 -13.80 19.30 -13.38
N MET A 531 -13.17 18.72 -12.36
CA MET A 531 -12.21 19.43 -11.49
C MET A 531 -11.27 18.47 -10.77
N ARG A 532 -10.10 18.99 -10.43
CA ARG A 532 -9.12 18.34 -9.56
C ARG A 532 -9.11 19.06 -8.22
N ILE A 533 -9.35 18.32 -7.13
CA ILE A 533 -9.30 18.80 -5.75
C ILE A 533 -8.05 18.21 -5.11
N GLU A 534 -7.06 19.04 -4.82
CA GLU A 534 -5.84 18.64 -4.12
C GLU A 534 -5.88 19.09 -2.67
N VAL A 535 -5.58 18.19 -1.73
CA VAL A 535 -5.63 18.45 -0.30
C VAL A 535 -4.25 18.24 0.34
N PHE A 536 -3.78 19.23 1.08
CA PHE A 536 -2.47 19.29 1.72
C PHE A 536 -2.63 19.34 3.25
N PRO A 537 -2.67 18.18 3.95
CA PRO A 537 -2.86 18.12 5.40
C PRO A 537 -1.54 18.39 6.15
N GLU A 538 -1.52 19.40 7.03
CA GLU A 538 -0.51 19.57 8.07
C GLU A 538 -0.92 18.81 9.35
N VAL A 539 -2.24 18.57 9.53
CA VAL A 539 -2.79 17.83 10.67
C VAL A 539 -2.51 16.34 10.52
N PRO A 540 -1.89 15.66 11.49
CA PRO A 540 -1.68 14.22 11.46
C PRO A 540 -2.99 13.44 11.34
N ARG A 541 -2.96 12.35 10.57
CA ARG A 541 -4.15 11.54 10.28
C ARG A 541 -4.63 10.79 11.53
N SER A 542 -5.94 10.84 11.79
CA SER A 542 -6.64 10.06 12.85
C SER A 542 -6.10 10.25 14.28
N MET A 543 -5.39 11.35 14.56
CA MET A 543 -4.82 11.65 15.88
C MET A 543 -5.77 12.44 16.80
N GLY A 544 -7.07 12.53 16.48
CA GLY A 544 -8.05 13.26 17.32
C GLY A 544 -7.98 14.78 17.22
N LEU A 545 -7.21 15.32 16.26
CA LEU A 545 -6.95 16.76 16.08
C LEU A 545 -7.92 17.42 15.07
N GLY A 546 -9.07 16.82 14.77
CA GLY A 546 -10.12 17.41 13.93
C GLY A 546 -9.81 17.41 12.42
N GLY A 547 -8.93 16.51 11.94
CA GLY A 547 -8.47 16.49 10.56
C GLY A 547 -9.58 16.29 9.52
N SER A 548 -10.61 15.47 9.79
CA SER A 548 -11.74 15.24 8.87
C SER A 548 -12.52 16.54 8.63
N ALA A 549 -12.90 17.21 9.69
CA ALA A 549 -13.64 18.47 9.63
C ALA A 549 -12.81 19.61 9.00
N ALA A 550 -11.53 19.69 9.33
CA ALA A 550 -10.61 20.65 8.72
C ALA A 550 -10.48 20.44 7.20
N MET A 551 -10.45 19.17 6.76
CA MET A 551 -10.44 18.82 5.33
C MET A 551 -11.73 19.24 4.64
N ALA A 552 -12.89 18.93 5.24
CA ALA A 552 -14.17 19.32 4.67
C ALA A 552 -14.28 20.85 4.50
N VAL A 553 -13.89 21.61 5.52
CA VAL A 553 -13.86 23.09 5.47
C VAL A 553 -12.89 23.59 4.39
N ALA A 554 -11.69 23.00 4.30
CA ALA A 554 -10.70 23.39 3.30
C ALA A 554 -11.23 23.16 1.88
N ILE A 555 -11.85 22.01 1.61
CA ILE A 555 -12.42 21.68 0.30
C ILE A 555 -13.55 22.65 -0.05
N VAL A 556 -14.52 22.90 0.86
CA VAL A 556 -15.63 23.83 0.61
C VAL A 556 -15.11 25.23 0.31
N ARG A 557 -14.14 25.72 1.05
CA ARG A 557 -13.53 27.04 0.80
C ARG A 557 -12.74 27.12 -0.49
N ALA A 558 -12.08 26.01 -0.88
CA ALA A 558 -11.40 25.95 -2.18
C ALA A 558 -12.40 25.99 -3.34
N LEU A 559 -13.52 25.25 -3.22
CA LEU A 559 -14.62 25.27 -4.18
C LEU A 559 -15.26 26.66 -4.25
N ASP A 560 -15.51 27.31 -3.11
CA ASP A 560 -16.04 28.67 -3.05
C ASP A 560 -15.15 29.66 -3.79
N LYS A 561 -13.84 29.64 -3.53
CA LYS A 561 -12.87 30.51 -4.17
C LYS A 561 -12.77 30.25 -5.68
N HIS A 562 -12.70 28.98 -6.10
CA HIS A 562 -12.55 28.61 -7.50
C HIS A 562 -13.78 28.97 -8.34
N PHE A 563 -14.97 28.61 -7.86
CA PHE A 563 -16.23 28.86 -8.56
C PHE A 563 -16.89 30.20 -8.20
N ARG A 564 -16.28 30.99 -7.29
CA ARG A 564 -16.76 32.29 -6.84
C ARG A 564 -18.21 32.23 -6.32
N LEU A 565 -18.49 31.26 -5.45
CA LEU A 565 -19.84 31.00 -4.94
C LEU A 565 -20.31 32.05 -3.92
N GLY A 566 -19.39 32.74 -3.24
CA GLY A 566 -19.67 33.76 -2.24
C GLY A 566 -20.28 33.21 -0.95
N LEU A 567 -19.83 32.01 -0.50
CA LEU A 567 -20.37 31.35 0.66
C LEU A 567 -20.01 32.06 1.96
N SER A 568 -21.00 32.23 2.83
CA SER A 568 -20.78 32.67 4.22
C SER A 568 -20.13 31.55 5.05
N ASP A 569 -19.43 31.89 6.15
CA ASP A 569 -18.92 30.91 7.09
C ASP A 569 -19.99 29.96 7.64
N ALA A 570 -21.21 30.45 7.83
CA ALA A 570 -22.34 29.63 8.27
C ALA A 570 -22.69 28.54 7.23
N GLU A 571 -22.63 28.86 5.94
CA GLU A 571 -22.85 27.91 4.87
C GLU A 571 -21.70 26.92 4.73
N VAL A 572 -20.46 27.38 4.82
CA VAL A 572 -19.26 26.52 4.88
C VAL A 572 -19.36 25.53 6.05
N ASN A 573 -19.70 26.03 7.24
CA ASN A 573 -19.87 25.21 8.43
C ASN A 573 -20.98 24.16 8.27
N ARG A 574 -22.12 24.54 7.69
CA ARG A 574 -23.24 23.65 7.43
C ARG A 574 -22.84 22.53 6.44
N LEU A 575 -22.15 22.87 5.34
CA LEU A 575 -21.68 21.89 4.36
C LEU A 575 -20.64 20.93 4.96
N ALA A 576 -19.70 21.44 5.73
CA ALA A 576 -18.73 20.61 6.43
C ALA A 576 -19.40 19.67 7.45
N PHE A 577 -20.48 20.11 8.13
CA PHE A 577 -21.24 19.27 9.03
C PHE A 577 -21.95 18.11 8.33
N GLU A 578 -22.52 18.34 7.14
CA GLU A 578 -23.08 17.23 6.33
C GLU A 578 -22.02 16.20 5.94
N SER A 579 -20.81 16.64 5.60
CA SER A 579 -19.67 15.75 5.36
C SER A 579 -19.29 14.94 6.59
N GLU A 580 -19.27 15.55 7.79
CA GLU A 580 -18.97 14.87 9.05
C GLU A 580 -20.04 13.83 9.42
N LYS A 581 -21.31 14.04 9.09
CA LYS A 581 -22.37 13.03 9.26
C LYS A 581 -22.09 11.77 8.47
N VAL A 582 -21.53 11.90 7.27
CA VAL A 582 -21.13 10.76 6.43
C VAL A 582 -19.95 10.01 7.03
N ALA A 583 -18.98 10.75 7.58
CA ALA A 583 -17.75 10.16 8.15
C ALA A 583 -17.97 9.50 9.52
N HIS A 584 -18.78 10.13 10.38
CA HIS A 584 -18.88 9.79 11.82
C HIS A 584 -20.29 9.43 12.30
N GLY A 585 -21.31 9.52 11.45
CA GLY A 585 -22.71 9.18 11.75
C GLY A 585 -23.43 10.21 12.59
N THR A 586 -23.02 10.44 13.84
CA THR A 586 -23.63 11.43 14.77
C THR A 586 -22.56 12.38 15.33
N PRO A 587 -22.03 13.30 14.52
CA PRO A 587 -21.03 14.29 14.98
C PRO A 587 -21.69 15.31 15.91
N SER A 588 -20.92 15.84 16.87
CA SER A 588 -21.41 16.91 17.78
C SER A 588 -21.57 18.27 17.09
N GLY A 589 -20.91 18.49 15.96
CA GLY A 589 -20.82 19.79 15.29
C GLY A 589 -19.72 20.71 15.82
N LEU A 590 -18.96 20.29 16.83
CA LEU A 590 -17.84 21.03 17.39
C LEU A 590 -16.69 21.17 16.41
N ASP A 591 -16.27 20.04 15.80
CA ASP A 591 -15.05 19.95 14.97
C ASP A 591 -15.16 20.83 13.72
N ASN A 592 -16.27 20.72 12.97
CA ASN A 592 -16.51 21.55 11.80
C ASN A 592 -16.67 23.03 12.14
N THR A 593 -17.34 23.35 13.28
CA THR A 593 -17.50 24.73 13.74
C THR A 593 -16.14 25.36 14.02
N LEU A 594 -15.27 24.67 14.75
CA LEU A 594 -13.95 25.21 15.07
C LEU A 594 -13.05 25.29 13.83
N ALA A 595 -13.05 24.25 13.00
CA ALA A 595 -12.28 24.24 11.74
C ALA A 595 -12.69 25.39 10.81
N CYS A 596 -13.96 25.77 10.81
CA CYS A 596 -14.50 26.87 10.03
C CYS A 596 -14.17 28.23 10.62
N TYR A 597 -14.43 28.46 11.92
CA TYR A 597 -14.26 29.79 12.52
C TYR A 597 -12.80 30.11 12.90
N GLY A 598 -11.92 29.12 13.11
CA GLY A 598 -10.48 29.29 13.39
C GLY A 598 -10.16 30.09 14.63
N ARG A 599 -11.03 30.10 15.65
CA ARG A 599 -10.87 30.85 16.91
C ARG A 599 -11.30 30.01 18.10
N PRO A 600 -10.76 30.27 19.31
CA PRO A 600 -11.21 29.63 20.54
C PRO A 600 -12.69 29.85 20.80
N LEU A 601 -13.38 28.80 21.23
CA LEU A 601 -14.81 28.86 21.49
C LEU A 601 -15.27 27.92 22.61
N VAL A 602 -16.37 28.32 23.24
CA VAL A 602 -17.22 27.47 24.05
C VAL A 602 -18.38 27.01 23.18
N TYR A 603 -18.59 25.72 23.13
CA TYR A 603 -19.58 25.09 22.25
C TYR A 603 -20.55 24.22 23.05
N ARG A 604 -21.83 24.27 22.69
CA ARG A 604 -22.83 23.28 23.12
C ARG A 604 -23.77 22.98 21.94
N PRO A 605 -24.02 21.71 21.64
CA PRO A 605 -24.96 21.36 20.57
C PRO A 605 -26.40 21.74 20.95
N GLY A 606 -27.20 22.11 19.96
CA GLY A 606 -28.58 22.50 20.06
C GLY A 606 -29.15 23.02 18.76
N GLU A 607 -30.40 23.46 18.72
CA GLU A 607 -31.04 24.03 17.54
C GLU A 607 -31.56 25.44 17.83
N PRO A 608 -30.78 26.51 17.59
CA PRO A 608 -29.39 26.53 17.07
C PRO A 608 -28.35 26.14 18.15
N PRO A 609 -27.15 25.71 17.74
CA PRO A 609 -26.06 25.43 18.66
C PRO A 609 -25.57 26.73 19.34
N LEU A 610 -25.14 26.61 20.59
CA LEU A 610 -24.44 27.70 21.29
C LEU A 610 -22.98 27.71 20.78
N VAL A 611 -22.54 28.85 20.25
CA VAL A 611 -21.17 29.09 19.78
C VAL A 611 -20.70 30.41 20.32
N GLU A 612 -20.02 30.40 21.46
CA GLU A 612 -19.53 31.62 22.11
C GLU A 612 -18.01 31.75 21.92
N PRO A 613 -17.52 32.89 21.39
CA PRO A 613 -16.09 33.16 21.36
C PRO A 613 -15.49 33.17 22.76
N LEU A 614 -14.38 32.43 22.95
CA LEU A 614 -13.61 32.44 24.18
C LEU A 614 -12.41 33.36 24.02
N ASN A 615 -12.40 34.47 24.77
CA ASN A 615 -11.27 35.38 24.76
C ASN A 615 -10.15 34.84 25.65
N ILE A 616 -9.01 34.53 25.07
CA ILE A 616 -7.79 34.08 25.75
C ILE A 616 -6.83 35.27 25.74
N LYS A 617 -6.54 35.82 26.91
CA LYS A 617 -5.73 37.07 27.07
C LYS A 617 -4.26 36.84 26.65
N GLU A 618 -3.73 35.70 27.01
CA GLU A 618 -2.34 35.31 26.71
C GLU A 618 -2.32 33.89 26.13
N PRO A 619 -1.48 33.62 25.14
CA PRO A 619 -1.41 32.30 24.56
C PRO A 619 -1.10 31.21 25.60
N ILE A 620 -1.79 30.08 25.51
CA ILE A 620 -1.67 28.96 26.45
C ILE A 620 -0.67 27.98 25.89
N PRO A 621 0.50 27.75 26.56
CA PRO A 621 1.50 26.80 26.11
C PRO A 621 1.04 25.35 26.38
N ILE A 622 0.96 24.53 25.35
CA ILE A 622 0.62 23.12 25.45
C ILE A 622 1.58 22.26 24.63
N VAL A 623 1.75 21.00 25.06
CA VAL A 623 2.42 19.97 24.27
C VAL A 623 1.37 18.96 23.83
N ILE A 624 1.31 18.68 22.53
CA ILE A 624 0.54 17.57 21.98
C ILE A 624 1.45 16.34 21.96
N GLY A 625 1.11 15.31 22.72
CA GLY A 625 1.76 14.01 22.67
C GLY A 625 0.93 13.03 21.85
N MET A 626 1.52 12.33 20.92
CA MET A 626 0.84 11.43 19.99
C MET A 626 1.26 9.97 20.21
N THR A 627 0.26 9.09 20.34
CA THR A 627 0.49 7.66 20.59
C THR A 627 1.07 6.92 19.37
N GLY A 628 1.01 7.51 18.16
CA GLY A 628 1.31 6.81 16.92
C GLY A 628 0.20 5.85 16.45
N HIS A 629 -0.82 5.62 17.27
CA HIS A 629 -1.96 4.77 16.96
C HIS A 629 -3.18 5.62 16.59
N GLU A 630 -3.87 5.25 15.50
CA GLU A 630 -5.08 5.95 15.07
C GLU A 630 -6.18 5.87 16.13
N GLY A 631 -6.72 7.00 16.54
CA GLY A 631 -7.89 7.05 17.41
C GLY A 631 -9.15 6.57 16.68
N LEU A 632 -9.73 5.46 17.11
CA LEU A 632 -10.96 4.90 16.55
C LEU A 632 -12.22 5.64 17.09
N THR A 633 -12.31 6.94 16.85
CA THR A 633 -13.35 7.83 17.40
C THR A 633 -14.77 7.27 17.24
N ALA A 634 -15.14 6.80 16.05
CA ALA A 634 -16.48 6.26 15.80
C ALA A 634 -16.78 5.02 16.66
N LYS A 635 -15.79 4.12 16.85
CA LYS A 635 -15.92 2.91 17.67
C LYS A 635 -16.01 3.26 19.17
N THR A 636 -15.23 4.22 19.62
CA THR A 636 -15.18 4.65 21.02
C THR A 636 -16.46 5.38 21.41
N VAL A 637 -16.91 6.32 20.56
CA VAL A 637 -18.22 7.00 20.75
C VAL A 637 -19.37 6.00 20.71
N GLY A 638 -19.31 5.00 19.83
CA GLY A 638 -20.30 3.91 19.77
C GLY A 638 -20.36 3.10 21.09
N ARG A 639 -19.20 2.73 21.66
CA ARG A 639 -19.14 2.02 22.96
C ARG A 639 -19.74 2.84 24.10
N VAL A 640 -19.38 4.12 24.19
CA VAL A 640 -19.95 5.03 25.21
C VAL A 640 -21.47 5.14 25.04
N LYS A 641 -21.96 5.20 23.79
CA LYS A 641 -23.41 5.25 23.50
C LYS A 641 -24.14 3.99 23.95
N GLU A 642 -23.57 2.82 23.72
CA GLU A 642 -24.20 1.55 24.16
C GLU A 642 -24.16 1.41 25.69
N ALA A 643 -23.05 1.78 26.34
CA ALA A 643 -22.94 1.79 27.79
C ALA A 643 -23.91 2.82 28.43
N TRP A 644 -24.03 4.01 27.85
CA TRP A 644 -25.00 5.03 28.27
C TRP A 644 -26.44 4.54 28.18
N LYS A 645 -26.81 3.80 27.10
CA LYS A 645 -28.16 3.21 27.00
C LYS A 645 -28.46 2.19 28.11
N GLN A 646 -27.44 1.45 28.56
CA GLN A 646 -27.59 0.44 29.62
C GLN A 646 -27.66 1.10 31.01
N GLU A 647 -26.84 2.10 31.27
CA GLU A 647 -26.70 2.75 32.59
C GLU A 647 -26.88 4.29 32.50
N GLN A 648 -27.99 4.74 31.91
CA GLN A 648 -28.22 6.12 31.54
C GLN A 648 -27.99 7.09 32.70
N LYS A 649 -28.54 6.79 33.89
CA LYS A 649 -28.41 7.67 35.07
C LYS A 649 -26.97 7.85 35.55
N LEU A 650 -26.15 6.82 35.39
CA LEU A 650 -24.74 6.86 35.77
C LEU A 650 -23.97 7.75 34.80
N TYR A 651 -24.13 7.51 33.51
CA TYR A 651 -23.42 8.26 32.48
C TYR A 651 -23.82 9.71 32.41
N GLU A 652 -25.12 10.02 32.56
CA GLU A 652 -25.61 11.42 32.64
C GLU A 652 -24.91 12.19 33.75
N ARG A 653 -24.70 11.58 34.94
CA ARG A 653 -23.97 12.23 36.04
C ARG A 653 -22.51 12.49 35.69
N ILE A 654 -21.86 11.58 34.99
CA ILE A 654 -20.46 11.79 34.53
C ILE A 654 -20.44 12.97 33.54
N PHE A 655 -21.37 13.02 32.58
CA PHE A 655 -21.45 14.10 31.62
C PHE A 655 -21.74 15.45 32.30
N ASP A 656 -22.63 15.50 33.29
CA ASP A 656 -22.91 16.71 34.08
C ASP A 656 -21.69 17.19 34.88
N GLN A 657 -20.88 16.27 35.41
CA GLN A 657 -19.63 16.65 36.08
C GLN A 657 -18.59 17.18 35.07
N ILE A 658 -18.45 16.56 33.89
CA ILE A 658 -17.60 17.11 32.82
C ILE A 658 -18.06 18.50 32.41
N ASP A 659 -19.38 18.72 32.29
CA ASP A 659 -19.97 20.05 32.01
C ASP A 659 -19.58 21.10 33.06
N THR A 660 -19.63 20.71 34.32
CA THR A 660 -19.21 21.56 35.45
C THR A 660 -17.73 21.93 35.35
N LEU A 661 -16.86 20.98 34.95
CA LEU A 661 -15.43 21.25 34.72
C LEU A 661 -15.21 22.21 33.55
N VAL A 662 -16.02 22.10 32.48
CA VAL A 662 -15.96 23.02 31.34
C VAL A 662 -16.26 24.44 31.78
N LEU A 663 -17.36 24.66 32.48
CA LEU A 663 -17.77 26.00 32.94
C LEU A 663 -16.73 26.64 33.90
N ARG A 664 -16.15 25.84 34.80
CA ARG A 664 -15.02 26.26 35.64
C ARG A 664 -13.75 26.51 34.84
N GLY A 665 -13.51 25.74 33.78
CA GLY A 665 -12.39 25.91 32.85
C GLY A 665 -12.49 27.23 32.09
N VAL A 666 -13.69 27.63 31.67
CA VAL A 666 -13.92 28.95 31.05
C VAL A 666 -13.48 30.07 32.02
N GLN A 667 -13.88 29.97 33.29
CA GLN A 667 -13.51 30.97 34.31
C GLN A 667 -11.98 30.98 34.52
N ALA A 668 -11.36 29.81 34.67
CA ALA A 668 -9.90 29.69 34.85
C ALA A 668 -9.11 30.33 33.69
N ILE A 669 -9.57 30.11 32.44
CA ILE A 669 -8.96 30.73 31.26
C ILE A 669 -9.15 32.27 31.27
N GLN A 670 -10.33 32.75 31.60
CA GLN A 670 -10.60 34.21 31.68
C GLN A 670 -9.78 34.92 32.76
N ASP A 671 -9.56 34.22 33.88
CA ASP A 671 -8.77 34.73 35.03
C ASP A 671 -7.25 34.46 34.85
N HIS A 672 -6.86 33.77 33.78
CA HIS A 672 -5.48 33.32 33.51
C HIS A 672 -4.90 32.45 34.65
N ASP A 673 -5.74 31.63 35.30
CA ASP A 673 -5.33 30.67 36.33
C ASP A 673 -5.00 29.32 35.70
N MET A 674 -3.76 29.18 35.21
CA MET A 674 -3.28 27.97 34.52
C MET A 674 -3.17 26.78 35.47
N GLU A 675 -2.87 26.98 36.76
CA GLU A 675 -2.88 25.91 37.75
C GLU A 675 -4.27 25.31 37.95
N ALA A 676 -5.28 26.17 38.07
CA ALA A 676 -6.67 25.72 38.18
C ALA A 676 -7.09 24.96 36.91
N LEU A 677 -6.75 25.48 35.72
CA LEU A 677 -7.02 24.80 34.44
C LEU A 677 -6.36 23.43 34.37
N GLY A 678 -5.08 23.31 34.76
CA GLY A 678 -4.36 22.04 34.79
C GLY A 678 -5.01 21.02 35.74
N LYS A 679 -5.42 21.43 36.93
CA LYS A 679 -6.17 20.58 37.88
C LYS A 679 -7.50 20.10 37.30
N LEU A 680 -8.25 20.97 36.60
CA LEU A 680 -9.49 20.60 35.93
C LEU A 680 -9.26 19.61 34.78
N MET A 681 -8.20 19.79 34.00
CA MET A 681 -7.79 18.84 32.95
C MET A 681 -7.48 17.46 33.52
N ASN A 682 -6.73 17.38 34.63
CA ASN A 682 -6.41 16.11 35.31
C ASN A 682 -7.70 15.40 35.81
N VAL A 683 -8.63 16.12 36.39
CA VAL A 683 -9.92 15.55 36.84
C VAL A 683 -10.74 15.07 35.63
N CYS A 684 -10.77 15.87 34.56
CA CYS A 684 -11.46 15.50 33.33
C CYS A 684 -10.88 14.21 32.71
N HIS A 685 -9.56 14.04 32.73
CA HIS A 685 -8.92 12.80 32.26
C HIS A 685 -9.40 11.57 33.05
N GLY A 686 -9.47 11.66 34.36
CA GLY A 686 -10.03 10.61 35.22
C GLY A 686 -11.49 10.25 34.87
N MET A 687 -12.31 11.24 34.50
CA MET A 687 -13.69 11.00 34.04
C MET A 687 -13.72 10.34 32.66
N LEU A 688 -12.82 10.73 31.74
CA LEU A 688 -12.69 10.10 30.42
C LEU A 688 -12.19 8.67 30.55
N ASN A 689 -11.31 8.38 31.52
CA ASN A 689 -10.90 7.00 31.85
C ASN A 689 -12.09 6.20 32.41
N ALA A 690 -12.92 6.78 33.26
CA ALA A 690 -14.15 6.15 33.77
C ALA A 690 -15.15 5.83 32.62
N LEU A 691 -15.17 6.60 31.54
CA LEU A 691 -15.92 6.30 30.32
C LEU A 691 -15.25 5.21 29.45
N GLN A 692 -14.10 4.67 29.87
CA GLN A 692 -13.32 3.63 29.18
C GLN A 692 -12.89 4.04 27.76
N VAL A 693 -12.53 5.30 27.57
CA VAL A 693 -12.08 5.85 26.29
C VAL A 693 -10.56 6.05 26.23
N SER A 694 -9.85 5.90 27.34
CA SER A 694 -8.39 5.92 27.38
C SER A 694 -7.80 4.55 27.03
N THR A 695 -6.52 4.54 26.64
CA THR A 695 -5.72 3.34 26.35
C THR A 695 -4.43 3.36 27.19
N PRO A 696 -3.74 2.22 27.36
CA PRO A 696 -2.48 2.18 28.09
C PRO A 696 -1.46 3.22 27.62
N GLU A 697 -1.36 3.45 26.29
CA GLU A 697 -0.43 4.40 25.71
C GLU A 697 -0.83 5.85 26.05
N LEU A 698 -2.14 6.16 26.04
CA LEU A 698 -2.64 7.48 26.47
C LEU A 698 -2.39 7.72 27.96
N GLU A 699 -2.61 6.72 28.81
CA GLU A 699 -2.29 6.80 30.23
C GLU A 699 -0.79 7.04 30.44
N GLN A 700 0.06 6.27 29.77
CA GLN A 700 1.52 6.42 29.84
C GLN A 700 1.96 7.83 29.41
N LEU A 701 1.42 8.36 28.32
CA LEU A 701 1.73 9.72 27.86
C LEU A 701 1.31 10.78 28.88
N VAL A 702 0.13 10.62 29.49
CA VAL A 702 -0.38 11.53 30.52
C VAL A 702 0.51 11.52 31.75
N ASP A 703 0.94 10.34 32.19
CA ASP A 703 1.83 10.19 33.35
C ASP A 703 3.20 10.79 33.06
N ILE A 704 3.82 10.49 31.91
CA ILE A 704 5.10 11.10 31.49
C ILE A 704 4.99 12.63 31.48
N ALA A 705 3.92 13.18 30.91
CA ALA A 705 3.74 14.63 30.85
C ALA A 705 3.66 15.26 32.24
N ARG A 706 2.90 14.65 33.18
CA ARG A 706 2.74 15.12 34.55
C ARG A 706 4.03 15.03 35.36
N GLU A 707 4.74 13.90 35.25
CA GLU A 707 6.03 13.67 35.94
C GLU A 707 7.12 14.63 35.44
N SER A 708 7.00 15.07 34.18
CA SER A 708 7.94 16.02 33.56
C SER A 708 7.61 17.50 33.77
N GLY A 709 6.57 17.80 34.60
CA GLY A 709 6.24 19.16 35.06
C GLY A 709 5.07 19.82 34.35
N ALA A 710 4.23 19.08 33.60
CA ALA A 710 2.99 19.63 33.10
C ALA A 710 2.03 19.96 34.26
N LEU A 711 1.38 21.14 34.22
CA LEU A 711 0.36 21.56 35.20
C LEU A 711 -0.88 20.66 35.18
N GLY A 712 -1.17 20.10 34.00
CA GLY A 712 -2.19 19.09 33.79
C GLY A 712 -2.07 18.44 32.42
N ALA A 713 -2.51 17.16 32.32
CA ALA A 713 -2.48 16.42 31.07
C ALA A 713 -3.71 15.53 30.94
N LYS A 714 -4.21 15.40 29.71
CA LYS A 714 -5.38 14.59 29.40
C LYS A 714 -5.41 14.18 27.92
N LEU A 715 -6.10 13.08 27.62
CA LEU A 715 -6.43 12.76 26.24
C LEU A 715 -7.27 13.88 25.57
N THR A 716 -7.15 14.05 24.27
CA THR A 716 -7.98 14.96 23.46
C THR A 716 -8.61 14.21 22.29
N GLY A 717 -9.87 14.57 21.98
CA GLY A 717 -10.66 13.92 20.93
C GLY A 717 -11.42 12.68 21.41
N GLY A 718 -11.60 11.69 20.53
CA GLY A 718 -12.46 10.53 20.79
C GLY A 718 -11.87 9.45 21.67
N GLY A 719 -10.57 9.47 21.98
CA GLY A 719 -9.88 8.39 22.68
C GLY A 719 -9.73 7.12 21.83
N GLY A 720 -9.31 6.02 22.49
CA GLY A 720 -9.04 4.76 21.81
C GLY A 720 -7.74 4.77 20.99
N GLY A 721 -6.78 5.62 21.33
CA GLY A 721 -5.60 6.05 20.62
C GLY A 721 -5.60 7.54 20.36
N GLY A 722 -4.78 8.03 19.44
CA GLY A 722 -4.69 9.43 19.06
C GLY A 722 -3.72 10.22 19.93
N SER A 723 -4.17 11.33 20.56
CA SER A 723 -3.28 12.29 21.21
C SER A 723 -3.69 12.63 22.64
N ILE A 724 -2.72 13.12 23.39
CA ILE A 724 -2.92 13.87 24.64
C ILE A 724 -2.61 15.35 24.41
N ILE A 725 -3.10 16.17 25.30
CA ILE A 725 -2.62 17.54 25.51
C ILE A 725 -2.08 17.69 26.93
N ALA A 726 -0.92 18.31 27.05
CA ALA A 726 -0.30 18.64 28.32
C ALA A 726 -0.17 20.15 28.43
N LEU A 727 -0.80 20.74 29.45
CA LEU A 727 -0.70 22.16 29.78
C LEU A 727 0.61 22.41 30.53
N CYS A 728 1.42 23.33 30.04
CA CYS A 728 2.70 23.66 30.64
C CYS A 728 2.70 25.10 31.19
N ASP A 729 3.65 25.38 32.09
CA ASP A 729 4.09 26.76 32.30
C ASP A 729 5.00 27.19 31.13
N GLY A 730 5.25 28.48 30.96
CA GLY A 730 5.96 29.03 29.80
C GLY A 730 7.36 28.42 29.56
N ASN A 731 8.00 27.84 30.59
CA ASN A 731 9.35 27.22 30.52
C ASN A 731 9.32 25.67 30.47
N GLY A 732 8.18 25.05 30.74
CA GLY A 732 8.02 23.59 30.86
C GLY A 732 7.79 22.84 29.55
N THR A 733 7.43 23.54 28.47
CA THR A 733 7.07 22.89 27.19
C THR A 733 8.20 22.03 26.60
N ASP A 734 9.42 22.53 26.62
CA ASP A 734 10.58 21.80 26.04
C ASP A 734 10.91 20.54 26.87
N SER A 735 10.82 20.64 28.21
CA SER A 735 11.05 19.51 29.12
C SER A 735 10.03 18.40 28.91
N VAL A 736 8.74 18.75 28.88
CA VAL A 736 7.64 17.81 28.64
C VAL A 736 7.75 17.17 27.26
N ALA A 737 8.01 17.97 26.23
CA ALA A 737 8.18 17.45 24.87
C ALA A 737 9.41 16.53 24.75
N ALA A 738 10.53 16.86 25.40
CA ALA A 738 11.73 16.01 25.40
C ALA A 738 11.47 14.68 26.11
N ALA A 739 10.76 14.67 27.24
CA ALA A 739 10.44 13.46 27.99
C ALA A 739 9.52 12.53 27.18
N ILE A 740 8.48 13.08 26.52
CA ILE A 740 7.59 12.30 25.65
C ILE A 740 8.40 11.67 24.49
N ARG A 741 9.30 12.44 23.84
CA ARG A 741 10.16 11.92 22.75
C ARG A 741 11.15 10.86 23.24
N ALA A 742 11.70 11.02 24.44
CA ALA A 742 12.61 10.05 25.06
C ALA A 742 11.91 8.71 25.34
N ALA A 743 10.61 8.72 25.57
CA ALA A 743 9.78 7.52 25.73
C ALA A 743 9.37 6.88 24.39
N GLY A 744 9.82 7.42 23.24
CA GLY A 744 9.55 6.86 21.91
C GLY A 744 8.28 7.39 21.23
N TYR A 745 7.63 8.40 21.79
CA TYR A 745 6.43 9.02 21.23
C TYR A 745 6.74 10.32 20.50
N GLU A 746 5.84 10.76 19.62
CA GLU A 746 5.94 12.08 19.00
C GLU A 746 5.38 13.15 19.94
N ALA A 747 6.03 14.31 19.97
CA ALA A 747 5.60 15.46 20.77
C ALA A 747 5.78 16.76 20.00
N VAL A 748 4.73 17.58 19.97
CA VAL A 748 4.70 18.88 19.30
C VAL A 748 4.35 19.97 20.31
N PRO A 749 5.32 20.83 20.70
CA PRO A 749 5.03 22.00 21.51
C PRO A 749 4.31 23.04 20.63
N ILE A 750 3.21 23.60 21.13
CA ILE A 750 2.41 24.62 20.46
C ILE A 750 1.93 25.66 21.46
N SER A 751 1.49 26.80 20.95
CA SER A 751 0.79 27.81 21.70
C SER A 751 -0.63 27.95 21.14
N VAL A 752 -1.65 27.94 21.99
CA VAL A 752 -3.04 28.05 21.57
C VAL A 752 -3.70 29.28 22.19
N GLY A 753 -4.73 29.79 21.53
CA GLY A 753 -5.45 30.97 22.01
C GLY A 753 -5.47 32.13 21.01
N GLU A 754 -4.66 32.07 19.97
CA GLU A 754 -4.71 33.05 18.89
C GLU A 754 -5.85 32.75 17.91
N SER A 755 -6.37 33.79 17.26
CA SER A 755 -7.30 33.65 16.15
C SER A 755 -6.50 33.62 14.86
N PHE A 756 -6.72 32.57 14.05
CA PHE A 756 -6.00 32.39 12.78
C PHE A 756 -6.74 32.97 11.56
N LYS A 757 -7.88 33.63 11.77
CA LYS A 757 -8.73 34.10 10.68
C LYS A 757 -8.25 35.40 10.03
N ASP A 758 -7.41 36.14 10.74
CA ASP A 758 -6.90 37.46 10.32
C ASP A 758 -5.42 37.41 9.89
N ALA A 759 -4.83 36.23 9.67
CA ALA A 759 -3.46 36.03 9.23
C ALA A 759 -3.39 35.60 7.76
#